data_8ab007da948baec56950463467a984ec
#
_entry.id   8ab007da948baec56950463467a984ec
#
_cell.length_a   1.000
_cell.length_b   1.000
_cell.length_c   1.000
_cell.angle_alpha   90.00
_cell.angle_beta   90.00
_cell.angle_gamma   90.00
#
_symmetry.space_group_name_H-M   'P 1'
#
loop_
_entity.id
_entity.type
_entity.pdbx_description
1 polymer ?
#
loop_
_entity_poly.entity_id
_entity_poly.type
_entity_poly.pdbx_seq_one_letter_code
_entity_poly.pdbx_strand_id
1 'polypeptide(L)'
;GYGQSNVIILGKPNIHYDYFVYSPVMPSLYTLFAKAGKNECLQVKSDTKGSNKAVIYEDELPLQAEKIYDPSFFPPEIIQRISAETFTGELRNAAILFIGIGTEKYIHKDDYKTINNYYCAIQEIVYRLEGMINKIDYTDKGLILLISFGILQTHIDDIERAIVCANLINNIESPLKAKIGLTYSNLYVGVLGAKQRFEFGIIGSGVNVSARLMTAAKYGQIVFTKDILPSVQSRFEVKFLRKVRVKGIKDELSFYRILRELPEFLSSYKRQYQNKTQVCYQEKTAEIIEKIKAKKINQVLISGDHGTGKSFISWQILNKFYAENSKIAIFVLDEFNRHDPLILHLKFISKFLEVNDPLTEPEKLKRYLAEILENRDADILLSTLGLQNKGTILTDDSGKQIELQLLSLQKSLDLLMRDFDLVLLDNIQWLDDLSAKILQKRLEDDSPKAQTLILTTTREIKNYPNKTNTKTEFIGLKDLNQEEVIALIRSQIPNITFQAVDYIYNLAGGNPRFITELCNQILSSFPDPDMLITESNIYDIQNKGLLPYSVENLFMIKYESLSKEAKDILKKASIIGKGFTLNEIFETRSGISQNEIIPVISELQNNEIIDITTLSPEVQYLFNNALMRQAIYSTILLGEKVSLHNRIASFYEEKHGPLAKNHSELLAHHFHLGENKGKALYYALIAGNQNQKINNHSEAIYYFKIALQHTTEKMEKIAIILSIVDSQLYLGEVELAKENLETIQPKEISPPEILSKYQFLRCRVYYLNGDYESVLKYLKNVTDFAGKYGEQMRVYQLDCLYRLFLVEEFSALLKELKQEFIQQAAKALNVKSPKPSLATLLSRFRKIPEEKITEDQKHYLYLLLKLEAIATNHLINTGYYQKALKSLLFQYELAKTLKDDLSLRIASSGLGIVY
;
A
#
# COMPACT_ATOMS: atom_id res chain seq x y z
N GLY A 1 -13.14 -20.15 51.47
CA GLY A 1 -13.11 -21.61 51.33
C GLY A 1 -11.67 -22.09 51.31
N TYR A 2 -11.43 -23.22 51.97
CA TYR A 2 -10.14 -23.88 51.96
C TYR A 2 -10.09 -24.88 50.83
N GLY A 3 -9.08 -24.81 49.97
CA GLY A 3 -8.89 -25.73 48.86
C GLY A 3 -7.55 -25.52 48.20
N GLN A 4 -7.06 -26.52 47.47
CA GLN A 4 -5.87 -26.34 46.64
C GLN A 4 -6.19 -25.37 45.52
N SER A 5 -5.38 -24.31 45.40
CA SER A 5 -5.47 -23.33 44.33
C SER A 5 -4.13 -23.25 43.59
N ASN A 6 -4.23 -23.10 42.28
CA ASN A 6 -3.08 -22.86 41.38
C ASN A 6 -3.05 -21.38 41.00
N VAL A 7 -1.90 -20.79 41.10
CA VAL A 7 -1.64 -19.46 40.49
C VAL A 7 -1.12 -19.70 39.10
N ILE A 8 -1.82 -19.17 38.12
CA ILE A 8 -1.47 -19.30 36.70
C ILE A 8 -0.96 -17.94 36.23
N ILE A 9 0.27 -17.88 35.78
CA ILE A 9 0.91 -16.67 35.24
C ILE A 9 0.86 -16.72 33.72
N LEU A 10 0.40 -15.65 33.11
CA LEU A 10 0.27 -15.47 31.65
C LEU A 10 0.98 -14.20 31.20
N GLY A 11 1.40 -14.13 29.95
CA GLY A 11 1.96 -12.92 29.36
C GLY A 11 3.34 -13.09 28.77
N LYS A 12 3.89 -11.96 28.27
CA LYS A 12 5.22 -11.86 27.63
C LYS A 12 6.15 -11.02 28.46
N PRO A 13 7.46 -11.41 28.57
CA PRO A 13 8.45 -10.70 29.37
C PRO A 13 8.76 -9.28 28.88
N ASN A 14 8.53 -8.99 27.59
CA ASN A 14 8.74 -7.67 26.98
C ASN A 14 7.54 -6.74 27.09
N ILE A 15 6.40 -7.20 27.65
CA ILE A 15 5.21 -6.38 27.89
C ILE A 15 4.97 -6.34 29.41
N HIS A 16 4.32 -7.34 29.97
CA HIS A 16 4.20 -7.62 31.39
C HIS A 16 3.57 -8.99 31.61
N TYR A 17 3.57 -9.46 32.86
CA TYR A 17 2.89 -10.67 33.27
C TYR A 17 1.61 -10.33 34.04
N ASP A 18 0.56 -11.14 33.81
CA ASP A 18 -0.66 -11.17 34.60
C ASP A 18 -0.84 -12.52 35.27
N TYR A 19 -1.66 -12.58 36.30
CA TYR A 19 -1.96 -13.82 36.95
C TYR A 19 -3.43 -13.94 37.33
N PHE A 20 -3.93 -15.17 37.43
CA PHE A 20 -5.20 -15.46 38.02
C PHE A 20 -5.11 -16.72 38.91
N VAL A 21 -6.01 -16.82 39.88
CA VAL A 21 -6.08 -17.95 40.79
C VAL A 21 -7.19 -18.88 40.33
N TYR A 22 -6.83 -20.15 40.12
CA TYR A 22 -7.78 -21.22 39.78
C TYR A 22 -7.84 -22.29 40.88
N SER A 23 -9.03 -22.65 41.25
CA SER A 23 -9.28 -23.80 42.11
C SER A 23 -10.47 -24.63 41.59
N PRO A 24 -10.36 -25.95 41.54
CA PRO A 24 -11.48 -26.82 41.18
C PRO A 24 -12.77 -26.60 42.03
N VAL A 25 -12.62 -26.01 43.19
CA VAL A 25 -13.74 -25.69 44.11
C VAL A 25 -14.49 -24.40 43.76
N MET A 26 -13.85 -23.50 42.96
CA MET A 26 -14.41 -22.17 42.60
C MET A 26 -15.80 -22.25 41.95
N PRO A 27 -16.08 -23.12 40.96
CA PRO A 27 -17.40 -23.24 40.37
C PRO A 27 -18.50 -23.56 41.39
N SER A 28 -18.19 -24.43 42.38
CA SER A 28 -19.11 -24.79 43.44
C SER A 28 -19.34 -23.63 44.42
N LEU A 29 -18.30 -22.84 44.73
CA LEU A 29 -18.41 -21.65 45.56
C LEU A 29 -19.28 -20.57 44.88
N TYR A 30 -19.10 -20.32 43.58
CA TYR A 30 -19.95 -19.37 42.82
C TYR A 30 -21.43 -19.81 42.81
N THR A 31 -21.70 -21.11 42.67
CA THR A 31 -23.06 -21.65 42.70
C THR A 31 -23.71 -21.48 44.10
N LEU A 32 -22.94 -21.65 45.14
CA LEU A 32 -23.43 -21.44 46.53
C LEU A 32 -23.63 -19.95 46.79
N PHE A 33 -22.69 -19.09 46.38
CA PHE A 33 -22.84 -17.65 46.52
C PHE A 33 -24.11 -17.14 45.83
N ALA A 34 -24.43 -17.67 44.64
CA ALA A 34 -25.63 -17.30 43.90
C ALA A 34 -26.94 -17.76 44.62
N LYS A 35 -26.87 -18.79 45.45
CA LYS A 35 -28.00 -19.34 46.21
C LYS A 35 -28.13 -18.76 47.61
N ALA A 36 -27.05 -18.15 48.15
CA ALA A 36 -27.05 -17.59 49.49
C ALA A 36 -27.95 -16.33 49.56
N GLY A 37 -28.83 -16.27 50.52
CA GLY A 37 -29.61 -15.08 50.89
C GLY A 37 -28.73 -14.01 51.55
N LYS A 38 -29.27 -12.79 51.71
CA LYS A 38 -28.58 -11.71 52.38
C LYS A 38 -28.26 -12.12 53.83
N ASN A 39 -26.98 -12.15 54.21
CA ASN A 39 -26.46 -12.63 55.50
C ASN A 39 -26.48 -14.16 55.73
N GLU A 40 -26.64 -14.97 54.71
CA GLU A 40 -26.50 -16.41 54.81
C GLU A 40 -25.08 -16.89 54.44
N CYS A 41 -24.56 -17.83 55.22
CA CYS A 41 -23.31 -18.53 54.98
C CYS A 41 -23.61 -19.98 54.57
N LEU A 42 -23.46 -20.32 53.28
CA LEU A 42 -23.67 -21.65 52.75
C LEU A 42 -22.32 -22.39 52.65
N GLN A 43 -22.34 -23.67 53.12
CA GLN A 43 -21.12 -24.51 53.12
C GLN A 43 -21.20 -25.61 52.05
N VAL A 44 -20.10 -25.83 51.30
CA VAL A 44 -19.93 -26.98 50.42
C VAL A 44 -19.63 -28.20 51.31
N LYS A 45 -20.49 -29.22 51.28
CA LYS A 45 -20.15 -30.55 51.84
C LYS A 45 -19.15 -31.19 50.88
N SER A 46 -17.87 -31.30 51.28
CA SER A 46 -16.92 -32.16 50.58
C SER A 46 -17.11 -33.61 51.07
N ASP A 47 -17.15 -34.58 50.16
CA ASP A 47 -17.19 -36.00 50.45
C ASP A 47 -15.87 -36.56 51.06
N THR A 48 -14.95 -35.72 51.49
CA THR A 48 -13.74 -36.13 52.21
C THR A 48 -14.02 -36.15 53.71
N LYS A 49 -14.02 -37.33 54.27
CA LYS A 49 -14.03 -37.57 55.72
C LYS A 49 -12.84 -36.89 56.39
N GLY A 50 -12.96 -35.66 56.79
CA GLY A 50 -11.98 -34.90 57.56
C GLY A 50 -12.70 -33.86 58.42
N SER A 51 -12.45 -33.85 59.72
CA SER A 51 -13.12 -33.04 60.72
C SER A 51 -13.15 -31.54 60.35
N ASN A 52 -14.36 -31.04 60.16
CA ASN A 52 -14.66 -29.61 60.01
C ASN A 52 -14.55 -28.89 61.34
N LYS A 53 -13.40 -28.39 61.69
CA LYS A 53 -13.25 -27.29 62.64
C LYS A 53 -12.85 -26.08 61.83
N ALA A 54 -13.69 -25.05 61.84
CA ALA A 54 -13.27 -23.70 61.36
C ALA A 54 -12.14 -23.25 62.30
N VAL A 55 -10.92 -23.28 61.82
CA VAL A 55 -9.79 -22.68 62.51
C VAL A 55 -9.76 -21.23 62.05
N ILE A 56 -10.20 -20.34 62.88
CA ILE A 56 -9.93 -18.90 62.75
C ILE A 56 -8.48 -18.75 63.20
N TYR A 57 -7.58 -18.56 62.26
CA TYR A 57 -6.24 -18.11 62.58
C TYR A 57 -6.31 -16.62 62.88
N GLU A 58 -6.36 -16.24 64.15
CA GLU A 58 -5.98 -14.92 64.65
C GLU A 58 -4.48 -14.83 64.84
N ASP A 59 -3.69 -15.35 63.95
CA ASP A 59 -2.26 -15.06 63.89
C ASP A 59 -2.06 -13.75 63.12
N GLU A 60 -1.62 -12.76 63.87
CA GLU A 60 -1.02 -11.54 63.30
C GLU A 60 0.06 -11.96 62.31
N LEU A 61 -0.28 -11.90 61.02
CA LEU A 61 0.74 -11.97 59.98
C LEU A 61 1.81 -10.91 60.29
N PRO A 62 3.10 -11.27 60.32
CA PRO A 62 4.14 -10.33 60.60
C PRO A 62 4.07 -9.18 59.60
N LEU A 63 3.69 -8.00 60.09
CA LEU A 63 3.54 -6.76 59.34
C LEU A 63 4.89 -6.16 58.85
N GLN A 64 5.87 -6.97 58.55
CA GLN A 64 7.14 -6.60 57.93
C GLN A 64 7.38 -7.37 56.63
N ALA A 65 6.39 -7.40 55.78
CA ALA A 65 6.69 -7.67 54.38
C ALA A 65 7.28 -6.35 53.80
N GLU A 66 8.59 -6.33 53.58
CA GLU A 66 9.16 -5.37 52.65
C GLU A 66 8.27 -5.33 51.41
N LYS A 67 7.94 -4.12 50.94
CA LYS A 67 7.15 -3.97 49.69
C LYS A 67 7.91 -4.66 48.55
N ILE A 68 7.66 -5.93 48.33
CA ILE A 68 8.19 -6.65 47.18
C ILE A 68 7.34 -6.22 45.99
N TYR A 69 7.88 -5.29 45.26
CA TYR A 69 7.31 -4.79 44.01
C TYR A 69 8.09 -5.42 42.88
N ASP A 70 7.44 -6.27 42.09
CA ASP A 70 8.04 -6.81 40.86
C ASP A 70 7.50 -6.02 39.65
N PRO A 71 8.34 -5.19 39.01
CA PRO A 71 7.94 -4.38 37.88
C PRO A 71 7.38 -5.19 36.69
N SER A 72 7.75 -6.47 36.59
CA SER A 72 7.30 -7.32 35.48
C SER A 72 5.79 -7.60 35.45
N PHE A 73 5.07 -7.30 36.55
CA PHE A 73 3.61 -7.44 36.64
C PHE A 73 2.84 -6.14 36.35
N PHE A 74 3.51 -5.09 35.93
CA PHE A 74 2.87 -3.80 35.66
C PHE A 74 3.30 -3.23 34.30
N PRO A 75 2.37 -2.66 33.52
CA PRO A 75 2.74 -1.88 32.35
C PRO A 75 3.71 -0.76 32.71
N PRO A 76 4.71 -0.47 31.85
CA PRO A 76 5.75 0.53 32.12
C PRO A 76 5.19 1.93 32.44
N GLU A 77 4.08 2.30 31.79
CA GLU A 77 3.38 3.58 31.99
C GLU A 77 2.79 3.72 33.40
N ILE A 78 2.31 2.63 33.97
CA ILE A 78 1.79 2.62 35.33
C ILE A 78 2.93 2.75 36.33
N ILE A 79 4.06 2.09 36.07
CA ILE A 79 5.25 2.19 36.92
C ILE A 79 5.73 3.64 37.04
N GLN A 80 5.83 4.34 35.93
CA GLN A 80 6.24 5.74 35.90
C GLN A 80 5.29 6.63 36.72
N ARG A 81 3.99 6.41 36.61
CA ARG A 81 2.99 7.20 37.33
C ARG A 81 2.95 6.87 38.84
N ILE A 82 3.13 5.61 39.24
CA ILE A 82 3.22 5.22 40.64
C ILE A 82 4.47 5.84 41.29
N SER A 83 5.60 5.86 40.58
CA SER A 83 6.86 6.44 41.05
C SER A 83 6.80 7.96 41.26
N ALA A 84 5.95 8.64 40.48
CA ALA A 84 5.80 10.09 40.54
C ALA A 84 4.83 10.58 41.63
N GLU A 85 4.22 9.70 42.45
CA GLU A 85 3.20 10.00 43.48
C GLU A 85 2.01 10.86 42.98
N THR A 86 1.78 10.88 41.65
CA THR A 86 0.83 11.83 41.01
C THR A 86 -0.55 11.22 40.77
N PHE A 87 -0.90 10.09 41.37
CA PHE A 87 -2.18 9.43 41.16
C PHE A 87 -3.30 10.05 42.01
N THR A 88 -3.88 11.15 41.54
CA THR A 88 -5.22 11.55 41.92
C THR A 88 -6.20 10.84 40.98
N GLY A 89 -7.19 10.14 41.52
CA GLY A 89 -8.24 9.51 40.68
C GLY A 89 -9.01 10.58 39.91
N GLU A 90 -9.37 10.27 38.70
CA GLU A 90 -10.04 11.20 37.78
C GLU A 90 -11.23 10.52 37.06
N LEU A 91 -12.15 11.35 36.57
CA LEU A 91 -13.24 10.89 35.71
C LEU A 91 -12.80 10.98 34.24
N ARG A 92 -12.85 9.86 33.52
CA ARG A 92 -12.51 9.80 32.09
C ARG A 92 -13.59 9.08 31.28
N ASN A 93 -13.81 9.55 30.08
CA ASN A 93 -14.56 8.80 29.08
C ASN A 93 -13.63 7.75 28.45
N ALA A 94 -14.05 6.48 28.47
CA ALA A 94 -13.25 5.38 27.96
C ALA A 94 -14.11 4.32 27.25
N ALA A 95 -13.54 3.66 26.28
CA ALA A 95 -14.14 2.48 25.67
C ALA A 95 -13.72 1.22 26.46
N ILE A 96 -14.69 0.37 26.75
CA ILE A 96 -14.53 -0.80 27.64
C ILE A 96 -14.90 -2.05 26.89
N LEU A 97 -13.96 -3.01 26.83
CA LEU A 97 -14.23 -4.37 26.36
C LEU A 97 -14.26 -5.31 27.55
N PHE A 98 -15.35 -6.03 27.69
CA PHE A 98 -15.46 -7.14 28.60
C PHE A 98 -15.48 -8.44 27.81
N ILE A 99 -14.45 -9.28 27.99
CA ILE A 99 -14.21 -10.46 27.16
C ILE A 99 -14.35 -11.71 28.01
N GLY A 100 -15.15 -12.66 27.55
CA GLY A 100 -15.24 -13.99 28.10
C GLY A 100 -14.63 -15.02 27.16
N ILE A 101 -13.65 -15.78 27.64
CA ILE A 101 -12.96 -16.81 26.87
C ILE A 101 -13.47 -18.19 27.27
N GLY A 102 -13.83 -19.00 26.29
CA GLY A 102 -14.33 -20.36 26.49
C GLY A 102 -13.21 -21.32 26.88
N THR A 103 -12.87 -21.34 28.16
CA THR A 103 -11.83 -22.20 28.74
C THR A 103 -12.38 -23.41 29.51
N GLU A 104 -13.71 -23.61 29.56
CA GLU A 104 -14.37 -24.64 30.37
C GLU A 104 -13.86 -26.07 30.09
N LYS A 105 -13.35 -26.35 28.88
CA LYS A 105 -12.82 -27.65 28.46
C LYS A 105 -11.30 -27.77 28.56
N TYR A 106 -10.58 -26.69 28.93
CA TYR A 106 -9.14 -26.54 28.74
C TYR A 106 -8.35 -26.33 30.04
N ILE A 107 -8.86 -26.72 31.19
CA ILE A 107 -8.23 -26.46 32.51
C ILE A 107 -7.42 -27.66 33.01
N HIS A 108 -6.88 -28.47 32.14
CA HIS A 108 -5.90 -29.50 32.48
C HIS A 108 -4.46 -28.93 32.29
N LYS A 109 -3.48 -29.48 33.00
CA LYS A 109 -2.11 -28.97 33.01
C LYS A 109 -1.49 -28.80 31.61
N ASP A 110 -1.94 -29.60 30.64
CA ASP A 110 -1.43 -29.58 29.26
C ASP A 110 -2.04 -28.45 28.43
N ASP A 111 -3.11 -27.81 28.86
CA ASP A 111 -3.85 -26.77 28.13
C ASP A 111 -3.37 -25.36 28.46
N TYR A 112 -2.56 -25.18 29.51
CA TYR A 112 -2.09 -23.85 29.91
C TYR A 112 -1.27 -23.16 28.82
N LYS A 113 -0.56 -23.91 27.99
CA LYS A 113 0.18 -23.37 26.86
C LYS A 113 -0.75 -22.74 25.81
N THR A 114 -1.89 -23.37 25.53
CA THR A 114 -2.90 -22.86 24.60
C THR A 114 -3.53 -21.59 25.14
N ILE A 115 -3.86 -21.54 26.43
CA ILE A 115 -4.42 -20.35 27.09
C ILE A 115 -3.40 -19.21 27.06
N ASN A 116 -2.13 -19.49 27.43
CA ASN A 116 -1.08 -18.50 27.41
C ASN A 116 -0.81 -17.94 25.99
N ASN A 117 -0.76 -18.81 24.98
CA ASN A 117 -0.55 -18.36 23.61
C ASN A 117 -1.70 -17.44 23.14
N TYR A 118 -2.95 -17.79 23.47
CA TYR A 118 -4.10 -16.97 23.14
C TYR A 118 -4.09 -15.63 23.89
N TYR A 119 -3.75 -15.66 25.18
CA TYR A 119 -3.60 -14.45 25.99
C TYR A 119 -2.46 -13.54 25.46
N CYS A 120 -1.32 -14.11 25.14
CA CYS A 120 -0.21 -13.34 24.57
C CYS A 120 -0.57 -12.67 23.24
N ALA A 121 -1.35 -13.34 22.38
CA ALA A 121 -1.88 -12.74 21.16
C ALA A 121 -2.84 -11.58 21.45
N ILE A 122 -3.73 -11.74 22.44
CA ILE A 122 -4.61 -10.64 22.89
C ILE A 122 -3.77 -9.47 23.43
N GLN A 123 -2.79 -9.75 24.28
CA GLN A 123 -1.91 -8.76 24.88
C GLN A 123 -1.18 -7.94 23.80
N GLU A 124 -0.62 -8.58 22.79
CA GLU A 124 0.01 -7.89 21.67
C GLU A 124 -0.95 -6.98 20.90
N ILE A 125 -2.16 -7.44 20.61
CA ILE A 125 -3.18 -6.64 19.93
C ILE A 125 -3.56 -5.42 20.77
N VAL A 126 -3.82 -5.60 22.07
CA VAL A 126 -4.24 -4.52 22.98
C VAL A 126 -3.18 -3.44 23.07
N TYR A 127 -1.93 -3.82 23.37
CA TYR A 127 -0.86 -2.83 23.56
C TYR A 127 -0.40 -2.18 22.26
N ARG A 128 -0.45 -2.89 21.13
CA ARG A 128 -0.22 -2.29 19.81
C ARG A 128 -1.23 -1.20 19.47
N LEU A 129 -2.47 -1.33 19.94
CA LEU A 129 -3.53 -0.33 19.76
C LEU A 129 -3.59 0.68 20.91
N GLU A 130 -2.60 0.69 21.81
CA GLU A 130 -2.47 1.59 22.95
C GLU A 130 -3.65 1.47 23.95
N GLY A 131 -4.22 0.26 24.05
CA GLY A 131 -5.17 -0.12 25.07
C GLY A 131 -4.48 -0.65 26.32
N MET A 132 -5.26 -0.91 27.35
CA MET A 132 -4.80 -1.48 28.61
C MET A 132 -5.63 -2.68 29.00
N ILE A 133 -4.97 -3.78 29.43
CA ILE A 133 -5.62 -4.88 30.15
C ILE A 133 -5.70 -4.50 31.63
N ASN A 134 -6.90 -4.20 32.12
CA ASN A 134 -7.11 -3.75 33.49
C ASN A 134 -7.20 -4.90 34.47
N LYS A 135 -7.80 -6.02 34.06
CA LYS A 135 -8.02 -7.17 34.92
C LYS A 135 -8.15 -8.47 34.14
N ILE A 136 -7.56 -9.51 34.70
CA ILE A 136 -7.81 -10.90 34.35
C ILE A 136 -8.38 -11.62 35.54
N ASP A 137 -9.44 -12.43 35.36
CA ASP A 137 -10.07 -13.18 36.45
C ASP A 137 -10.68 -14.48 35.91
N TYR A 138 -10.77 -15.48 36.75
CA TYR A 138 -11.46 -16.73 36.45
C TYR A 138 -12.75 -16.85 37.28
N THR A 139 -13.86 -16.91 36.58
CA THR A 139 -15.20 -16.88 37.20
C THR A 139 -16.03 -18.12 36.80
N ASP A 140 -17.28 -18.19 37.27
CA ASP A 140 -18.29 -19.17 36.83
C ASP A 140 -18.55 -19.13 35.28
N LYS A 141 -18.15 -18.07 34.62
CA LYS A 141 -18.27 -17.82 33.15
C LYS A 141 -17.00 -18.12 32.37
N GLY A 142 -16.00 -18.73 33.00
CA GLY A 142 -14.68 -18.99 32.43
C GLY A 142 -13.69 -17.84 32.67
N LEU A 143 -12.63 -17.77 31.86
CA LEU A 143 -11.62 -16.72 31.92
C LEU A 143 -12.18 -15.41 31.37
N ILE A 144 -12.04 -14.34 32.15
CA ILE A 144 -12.56 -13.01 31.83
C ILE A 144 -11.42 -12.04 31.76
N LEU A 145 -11.44 -11.16 30.74
CA LEU A 145 -10.56 -10.01 30.60
C LEU A 145 -11.38 -8.74 30.60
N LEU A 146 -10.87 -7.71 31.28
CA LEU A 146 -11.36 -6.35 31.23
C LEU A 146 -10.29 -5.49 30.55
N ILE A 147 -10.62 -4.93 29.40
CA ILE A 147 -9.74 -4.10 28.59
C ILE A 147 -10.36 -2.73 28.43
N SER A 148 -9.54 -1.70 28.38
CA SER A 148 -9.99 -0.32 28.21
C SER A 148 -9.09 0.46 27.27
N PHE A 149 -9.69 1.47 26.60
CA PHE A 149 -9.03 2.47 25.76
C PHE A 149 -9.40 3.86 26.25
N GLY A 150 -8.41 4.77 26.29
CA GLY A 150 -8.62 6.13 26.79
C GLY A 150 -8.32 6.35 28.28
N ILE A 151 -7.69 5.38 28.95
CA ILE A 151 -7.39 5.43 30.40
C ILE A 151 -6.00 5.97 30.69
N LEU A 152 -4.98 5.35 30.08
CA LEU A 152 -3.58 5.80 30.25
C LEU A 152 -3.29 6.99 29.36
N GLN A 153 -3.70 6.91 28.13
CA GLN A 153 -3.64 7.92 27.11
C GLN A 153 -5.00 8.00 26.44
N THR A 154 -5.52 9.20 26.23
CA THR A 154 -6.81 9.42 25.57
C THR A 154 -6.58 9.76 24.12
N HIS A 155 -7.22 9.03 23.23
CA HIS A 155 -7.23 9.28 21.80
C HIS A 155 -8.65 9.61 21.36
N ILE A 156 -8.80 10.36 20.30
CA ILE A 156 -10.13 10.66 19.74
C ILE A 156 -10.80 9.42 19.18
N ASP A 157 -10.00 8.48 18.72
CA ASP A 157 -10.39 7.22 18.09
C ASP A 157 -10.39 6.04 19.08
N ASP A 158 -10.48 6.28 20.39
CA ASP A 158 -10.52 5.23 21.40
C ASP A 158 -11.64 4.23 21.16
N ILE A 159 -12.78 4.68 20.65
CA ILE A 159 -13.92 3.81 20.29
C ILE A 159 -13.54 2.92 19.10
N GLU A 160 -12.96 3.50 18.06
CA GLU A 160 -12.52 2.79 16.85
C GLU A 160 -11.41 1.79 17.17
N ARG A 161 -10.42 2.17 17.98
CA ARG A 161 -9.36 1.28 18.49
C ARG A 161 -9.95 0.09 19.25
N ALA A 162 -10.92 0.34 20.11
CA ALA A 162 -11.60 -0.71 20.87
C ALA A 162 -12.39 -1.68 19.96
N ILE A 163 -13.05 -1.16 18.91
CA ILE A 163 -13.78 -1.95 17.93
C ILE A 163 -12.81 -2.82 17.11
N VAL A 164 -11.72 -2.24 16.64
CA VAL A 164 -10.69 -2.97 15.89
C VAL A 164 -10.04 -4.03 16.77
N CYS A 165 -9.69 -3.69 18.01
CA CYS A 165 -9.19 -4.66 18.99
C CYS A 165 -10.14 -5.84 19.15
N ALA A 166 -11.45 -5.58 19.36
CA ALA A 166 -12.46 -6.61 19.51
C ALA A 166 -12.54 -7.51 18.25
N ASN A 167 -12.47 -6.92 17.06
CA ASN A 167 -12.50 -7.65 15.80
C ASN A 167 -11.25 -8.51 15.59
N LEU A 168 -10.06 -7.98 15.85
CA LEU A 168 -8.81 -8.72 15.76
C LEU A 168 -8.77 -9.91 16.75
N ILE A 169 -9.20 -9.69 17.99
CA ILE A 169 -9.30 -10.77 19.01
C ILE A 169 -10.25 -11.87 18.54
N ASN A 170 -11.38 -11.50 17.94
CA ASN A 170 -12.37 -12.45 17.46
C ASN A 170 -11.85 -13.30 16.27
N ASN A 171 -10.89 -12.78 15.52
CA ASN A 171 -10.28 -13.41 14.36
C ASN A 171 -8.99 -14.18 14.67
N ILE A 172 -8.51 -14.21 15.92
CA ILE A 172 -7.34 -15.02 16.30
C ILE A 172 -7.60 -16.49 15.94
N GLU A 173 -6.70 -17.09 15.18
CA GLU A 173 -6.70 -18.52 14.89
C GLU A 173 -6.33 -19.33 16.13
N SER A 174 -7.34 -19.81 16.85
CA SER A 174 -7.18 -20.56 18.06
C SER A 174 -8.38 -21.49 18.28
N PRO A 175 -8.20 -22.65 18.95
CA PRO A 175 -9.32 -23.46 19.43
C PRO A 175 -10.18 -22.72 20.47
N LEU A 176 -9.62 -21.71 21.15
CA LEU A 176 -10.34 -20.84 22.07
C LEU A 176 -11.09 -19.75 21.30
N LYS A 177 -12.31 -19.45 21.72
CA LYS A 177 -13.13 -18.39 21.14
C LYS A 177 -13.56 -17.41 22.23
N ALA A 178 -13.58 -16.13 21.86
CA ALA A 178 -14.01 -15.03 22.70
C ALA A 178 -15.49 -14.70 22.48
N LYS A 179 -16.15 -14.14 23.49
CA LYS A 179 -17.40 -13.40 23.41
C LYS A 179 -17.17 -12.03 24.02
N ILE A 180 -17.53 -10.96 23.32
CA ILE A 180 -17.08 -9.60 23.63
C ILE A 180 -18.27 -8.68 23.82
N GLY A 181 -18.27 -7.93 24.91
CA GLY A 181 -19.19 -6.82 25.17
C GLY A 181 -18.43 -5.50 25.14
N LEU A 182 -18.88 -4.53 24.34
CA LEU A 182 -18.23 -3.25 24.13
C LEU A 182 -19.20 -2.09 24.45
N THR A 183 -18.73 -1.11 25.20
CA THR A 183 -19.45 0.13 25.50
C THR A 183 -18.49 1.30 25.69
N TYR A 184 -19.00 2.52 25.59
CA TYR A 184 -18.27 3.76 25.88
C TYR A 184 -18.96 4.48 27.04
N SER A 185 -18.21 4.88 28.07
CA SER A 185 -18.79 5.44 29.28
C SER A 185 -17.81 6.29 30.06
N ASN A 186 -18.34 7.21 30.86
CA ASN A 186 -17.57 7.94 31.85
C ASN A 186 -17.26 7.03 33.04
N LEU A 187 -15.99 6.96 33.44
CA LEU A 187 -15.46 6.09 34.47
C LEU A 187 -14.58 6.86 35.45
N TYR A 188 -14.59 6.45 36.70
CA TYR A 188 -13.53 6.77 37.63
C TYR A 188 -12.32 5.89 37.34
N VAL A 189 -11.16 6.50 37.18
CA VAL A 189 -9.87 5.85 36.90
C VAL A 189 -8.89 6.27 37.99
N GLY A 190 -8.25 5.30 38.63
CA GLY A 190 -7.30 5.64 39.70
C GLY A 190 -6.90 4.44 40.53
N VAL A 191 -6.20 4.73 41.62
CA VAL A 191 -5.84 3.74 42.63
C VAL A 191 -7.04 3.39 43.49
N LEU A 192 -7.38 2.11 43.53
CA LEU A 192 -8.49 1.55 44.26
C LEU A 192 -7.95 0.67 45.39
N GLY A 193 -8.49 0.83 46.63
CA GLY A 193 -8.14 -0.03 47.77
C GLY A 193 -7.60 0.72 48.96
N ALA A 194 -6.96 0.02 49.88
CA ALA A 194 -6.39 0.50 51.13
C ALA A 194 -4.85 0.53 51.04
N LYS A 195 -4.20 1.18 52.03
CA LYS A 195 -2.73 1.27 52.11
C LYS A 195 -2.01 -0.09 52.03
N GLN A 196 -2.67 -1.15 52.53
CA GLN A 196 -2.10 -2.50 52.55
C GLN A 196 -2.31 -3.26 51.24
N ARG A 197 -3.34 -2.90 50.45
CA ARG A 197 -3.70 -3.55 49.20
C ARG A 197 -4.41 -2.55 48.30
N PHE A 198 -3.76 -2.19 47.21
CA PHE A 198 -4.32 -1.29 46.19
C PHE A 198 -4.04 -1.84 44.79
N GLU A 199 -4.92 -1.48 43.88
CA GLU A 199 -4.79 -1.79 42.45
C GLU A 199 -5.11 -0.53 41.64
N PHE A 200 -4.51 -0.41 40.49
CA PHE A 200 -4.91 0.59 39.50
C PHE A 200 -6.11 0.01 38.74
N GLY A 201 -7.24 0.68 38.81
CA GLY A 201 -8.47 0.13 38.25
C GLY A 201 -9.46 1.18 37.79
N ILE A 202 -10.55 0.68 37.25
CA ILE A 202 -11.65 1.48 36.72
C ILE A 202 -12.96 1.11 37.41
N ILE A 203 -13.75 2.10 37.76
CA ILE A 203 -15.09 1.94 38.34
C ILE A 203 -16.11 2.79 37.58
N GLY A 204 -17.23 2.17 37.21
CA GLY A 204 -18.35 2.87 36.58
C GLY A 204 -19.45 1.93 36.11
N SER A 205 -20.59 2.51 35.75
CA SER A 205 -21.74 1.74 35.20
C SER A 205 -21.39 1.04 33.88
N GLY A 206 -20.48 1.62 33.08
CA GLY A 206 -20.03 1.06 31.82
C GLY A 206 -19.38 -0.32 31.97
N VAL A 207 -18.61 -0.58 33.04
CA VAL A 207 -18.03 -1.90 33.33
C VAL A 207 -19.11 -2.96 33.50
N ASN A 208 -20.17 -2.61 34.23
CA ASN A 208 -21.31 -3.51 34.43
C ASN A 208 -22.12 -3.75 33.15
N VAL A 209 -22.26 -2.70 32.30
CA VAL A 209 -22.96 -2.80 31.00
C VAL A 209 -22.17 -3.69 30.08
N SER A 210 -20.84 -3.50 29.93
CA SER A 210 -19.98 -4.31 29.09
C SER A 210 -19.99 -5.79 29.49
N ALA A 211 -20.01 -6.10 30.81
CA ALA A 211 -20.13 -7.46 31.29
C ALA A 211 -21.47 -8.13 30.90
N ARG A 212 -22.57 -7.36 30.85
CA ARG A 212 -23.89 -7.86 30.42
C ARG A 212 -23.96 -8.03 28.91
N LEU A 213 -23.35 -7.14 28.14
CA LEU A 213 -23.19 -7.29 26.68
C LEU A 213 -22.42 -8.58 26.37
N MET A 214 -21.28 -8.82 27.04
CA MET A 214 -20.53 -10.06 26.94
C MET A 214 -21.37 -11.30 27.24
N THR A 215 -22.19 -11.23 28.29
CA THR A 215 -23.11 -12.34 28.65
C THR A 215 -24.20 -12.54 27.59
N ALA A 216 -24.64 -11.50 26.90
CA ALA A 216 -25.61 -11.56 25.81
C ALA A 216 -25.01 -12.08 24.50
N ALA A 217 -23.68 -11.96 24.33
CA ALA A 217 -22.94 -12.42 23.17
C ALA A 217 -22.73 -13.94 23.18
N LYS A 218 -22.76 -14.58 22.01
CA LYS A 218 -22.25 -15.94 21.79
C LYS A 218 -20.75 -15.91 21.52
N TYR A 219 -20.07 -17.05 21.69
CA TYR A 219 -18.67 -17.17 21.29
C TYR A 219 -18.49 -16.81 19.80
N GLY A 220 -17.49 -15.98 19.49
CA GLY A 220 -17.28 -15.41 18.16
C GLY A 220 -18.17 -14.19 17.85
N GLN A 221 -18.82 -13.58 18.86
CA GLN A 221 -19.66 -12.39 18.65
C GLN A 221 -19.19 -11.19 19.47
N ILE A 222 -19.33 -10.01 18.88
CA ILE A 222 -19.11 -8.70 19.50
C ILE A 222 -20.45 -8.02 19.60
N VAL A 223 -20.88 -7.68 20.83
CA VAL A 223 -22.15 -7.00 21.13
C VAL A 223 -21.86 -5.65 21.78
N PHE A 224 -22.62 -4.63 21.39
CA PHE A 224 -22.37 -3.26 21.82
C PHE A 224 -23.64 -2.43 22.01
N THR A 225 -23.53 -1.26 22.63
CA THR A 225 -24.63 -0.33 22.92
C THR A 225 -24.83 0.70 21.79
N LYS A 226 -26.03 1.34 21.76
CA LYS A 226 -26.38 2.35 20.74
C LYS A 226 -25.41 3.53 20.69
N ASP A 227 -24.79 3.89 21.79
CA ASP A 227 -23.95 5.10 21.93
C ASP A 227 -22.74 5.09 20.97
N ILE A 228 -22.19 3.89 20.69
CA ILE A 228 -21.07 3.73 19.78
C ILE A 228 -21.50 3.27 18.37
N LEU A 229 -22.82 3.22 18.11
CA LEU A 229 -23.36 2.76 16.82
C LEU A 229 -22.81 3.58 15.62
N PRO A 230 -22.69 4.92 15.66
CA PRO A 230 -22.13 5.70 14.54
C PRO A 230 -20.71 5.28 14.17
N SER A 231 -19.82 5.13 15.17
CA SER A 231 -18.44 4.68 14.95
C SER A 231 -18.37 3.26 14.41
N VAL A 232 -19.21 2.36 14.92
CA VAL A 232 -19.24 0.97 14.42
C VAL A 232 -19.79 0.87 13.00
N GLN A 233 -20.90 1.55 12.69
CA GLN A 233 -21.54 1.48 11.38
C GLN A 233 -20.67 2.05 10.24
N SER A 234 -19.73 2.92 10.54
CA SER A 234 -18.80 3.46 9.57
C SER A 234 -17.89 2.37 8.99
N ARG A 235 -17.58 1.34 9.75
CA ARG A 235 -16.59 0.30 9.40
C ARG A 235 -17.17 -1.12 9.38
N PHE A 236 -18.28 -1.36 10.05
CA PHE A 236 -18.84 -2.70 10.20
C PHE A 236 -20.31 -2.75 9.79
N GLU A 237 -20.72 -3.88 9.25
CA GLU A 237 -22.12 -4.23 9.11
C GLU A 237 -22.66 -4.68 10.46
N VAL A 238 -23.79 -4.11 10.88
CA VAL A 238 -24.36 -4.32 12.21
C VAL A 238 -25.80 -4.81 12.15
N LYS A 239 -26.20 -5.56 13.19
CA LYS A 239 -27.58 -6.01 13.34
C LYS A 239 -28.10 -5.64 14.74
N PHE A 240 -29.29 -5.03 14.78
CA PHE A 240 -30.02 -4.85 16.03
C PHE A 240 -30.38 -6.21 16.62
N LEU A 241 -30.16 -6.41 17.93
CA LEU A 241 -30.51 -7.64 18.65
C LEU A 241 -31.80 -7.49 19.44
N ARG A 242 -31.82 -6.62 20.43
CA ARG A 242 -32.92 -6.39 21.33
C ARG A 242 -32.72 -5.17 22.21
N LYS A 243 -33.82 -4.72 22.87
CA LYS A 243 -33.78 -3.78 23.99
C LYS A 243 -33.72 -4.55 25.31
N VAL A 244 -32.98 -4.07 26.28
CA VAL A 244 -32.75 -4.72 27.59
C VAL A 244 -32.82 -3.69 28.70
N ARG A 245 -33.66 -3.95 29.72
CA ARG A 245 -33.63 -3.20 30.97
C ARG A 245 -32.45 -3.63 31.82
N VAL A 246 -31.60 -2.69 32.20
CA VAL A 246 -30.42 -2.96 33.02
C VAL A 246 -30.66 -2.43 34.43
N LYS A 247 -30.49 -3.26 35.44
CA LYS A 247 -30.67 -2.87 36.86
C LYS A 247 -29.73 -1.70 37.18
N GLY A 248 -30.30 -0.57 37.67
CA GLY A 248 -29.56 0.64 37.99
C GLY A 248 -29.47 1.67 36.86
N ILE A 249 -30.05 1.40 35.66
CA ILE A 249 -30.19 2.34 34.56
C ILE A 249 -31.67 2.56 34.29
N LYS A 250 -32.10 3.87 34.22
CA LYS A 250 -33.52 4.22 34.05
C LYS A 250 -34.06 3.83 32.67
N ASP A 251 -33.25 3.97 31.63
CA ASP A 251 -33.65 3.74 30.24
C ASP A 251 -33.32 2.34 29.76
N GLU A 252 -34.08 1.87 28.77
CA GLU A 252 -33.80 0.59 28.09
C GLU A 252 -32.62 0.77 27.13
N LEU A 253 -31.61 -0.10 27.26
CA LEU A 253 -30.46 -0.10 26.38
C LEU A 253 -30.72 -0.95 25.15
N SER A 254 -30.41 -0.38 23.95
CA SER A 254 -30.48 -1.09 22.69
C SER A 254 -29.14 -1.79 22.40
N PHE A 255 -29.22 -3.13 22.24
CA PHE A 255 -28.05 -3.96 21.94
C PHE A 255 -27.97 -4.27 20.47
N TYR A 256 -26.76 -4.11 19.91
CA TYR A 256 -26.39 -4.38 18.53
C TYR A 256 -25.25 -5.39 18.47
N ARG A 257 -25.13 -6.15 17.39
CA ARG A 257 -23.95 -6.98 17.14
C ARG A 257 -23.26 -6.63 15.84
N ILE A 258 -21.96 -6.81 15.80
CA ILE A 258 -21.16 -6.76 14.57
C ILE A 258 -21.41 -8.07 13.79
N LEU A 259 -21.63 -7.97 12.48
CA LEU A 259 -21.76 -9.11 11.58
C LEU A 259 -20.44 -9.40 10.88
N ARG A 260 -19.89 -8.40 10.21
CA ARG A 260 -18.61 -8.46 9.49
C ARG A 260 -18.02 -7.07 9.33
N GLU A 261 -16.73 -7.01 9.15
CA GLU A 261 -16.04 -5.77 8.79
C GLU A 261 -16.39 -5.40 7.34
N LEU A 262 -16.70 -4.13 7.13
CA LEU A 262 -16.84 -3.57 5.80
C LEU A 262 -15.43 -3.41 5.23
N PRO A 263 -15.17 -3.69 3.95
CA PRO A 263 -13.92 -3.33 3.33
C PRO A 263 -13.60 -1.86 3.61
N GLU A 264 -12.34 -1.56 3.90
CA GLU A 264 -11.83 -0.24 4.31
C GLU A 264 -12.39 0.91 3.46
N PHE A 265 -12.50 0.66 2.18
CA PHE A 265 -13.08 1.54 1.20
C PHE A 265 -14.59 1.80 1.37
N LEU A 266 -15.40 0.77 1.60
CA LEU A 266 -16.83 0.97 1.84
C LEU A 266 -17.07 1.77 3.11
N SER A 267 -16.15 1.66 4.08
CA SER A 267 -16.22 2.45 5.31
C SER A 267 -16.00 3.93 5.05
N SER A 268 -14.97 4.31 4.30
CA SER A 268 -14.67 5.72 3.99
C SER A 268 -15.75 6.35 3.10
N TYR A 269 -16.18 5.65 2.05
CA TYR A 269 -17.24 6.12 1.17
C TYR A 269 -18.62 6.12 1.85
N LYS A 270 -18.90 5.17 2.72
CA LYS A 270 -20.15 5.15 3.48
C LYS A 270 -20.27 6.36 4.39
N ARG A 271 -19.20 6.78 5.07
CA ARG A 271 -19.17 8.04 5.84
C ARG A 271 -19.47 9.25 4.95
N GLN A 272 -18.87 9.29 3.78
CA GLN A 272 -19.00 10.42 2.85
C GLN A 272 -20.37 10.51 2.17
N TYR A 273 -21.05 9.37 1.92
CA TYR A 273 -22.25 9.31 1.09
C TYR A 273 -23.49 8.75 1.79
N GLN A 274 -23.42 8.21 3.01
CA GLN A 274 -24.53 7.52 3.69
C GLN A 274 -25.72 8.42 3.98
N ASN A 275 -25.49 9.72 4.16
CA ASN A 275 -26.55 10.71 4.46
C ASN A 275 -26.94 11.56 3.23
N LYS A 276 -26.37 11.31 2.06
CA LYS A 276 -26.62 12.10 0.86
C LYS A 276 -27.62 11.36 -0.03
N THR A 277 -28.76 11.99 -0.30
CA THR A 277 -29.85 11.43 -1.10
C THR A 277 -29.33 11.06 -2.50
N GLN A 278 -29.55 9.82 -2.90
CA GLN A 278 -29.04 9.21 -4.15
C GLN A 278 -29.85 9.69 -5.37
N VAL A 279 -29.82 10.98 -5.69
CA VAL A 279 -30.65 11.53 -6.77
C VAL A 279 -29.94 11.47 -8.13
N CYS A 280 -28.59 11.52 -8.16
CA CYS A 280 -27.85 11.59 -9.41
C CYS A 280 -27.38 10.21 -9.89
N TYR A 281 -27.39 10.00 -11.22
CA TYR A 281 -26.81 8.85 -11.93
C TYR A 281 -27.46 7.48 -11.67
N GLN A 282 -28.65 7.37 -11.06
CA GLN A 282 -29.29 6.09 -10.71
C GLN A 282 -29.54 5.20 -11.93
N GLU A 283 -30.15 5.74 -12.99
CA GLU A 283 -30.46 4.97 -14.20
C GLU A 283 -29.19 4.45 -14.88
N LYS A 284 -28.19 5.33 -15.01
CA LYS A 284 -26.91 4.98 -15.63
C LYS A 284 -26.16 3.91 -14.85
N THR A 285 -26.18 4.01 -13.52
CA THR A 285 -25.56 3.01 -12.64
C THR A 285 -26.28 1.66 -12.69
N ALA A 286 -27.62 1.68 -12.73
CA ALA A 286 -28.43 0.46 -12.86
C ALA A 286 -28.15 -0.27 -14.18
N GLU A 287 -28.07 0.46 -15.30
CA GLU A 287 -27.72 -0.09 -16.61
C GLU A 287 -26.34 -0.78 -16.61
N ILE A 288 -25.33 -0.14 -16.00
CA ILE A 288 -23.99 -0.68 -15.89
C ILE A 288 -23.99 -1.98 -15.07
N ILE A 289 -24.68 -1.97 -13.93
CA ILE A 289 -24.78 -3.15 -13.07
C ILE A 289 -25.43 -4.32 -13.82
N GLU A 290 -26.48 -4.07 -14.59
CA GLU A 290 -27.11 -5.11 -15.40
C GLU A 290 -26.18 -5.66 -16.49
N LYS A 291 -25.44 -4.79 -17.18
CA LYS A 291 -24.46 -5.20 -18.19
C LYS A 291 -23.35 -6.06 -17.58
N ILE A 292 -22.84 -5.70 -16.39
CA ILE A 292 -21.82 -6.49 -15.67
C ILE A 292 -22.39 -7.87 -15.30
N LYS A 293 -23.59 -7.90 -14.69
CA LYS A 293 -24.24 -9.16 -14.28
C LYS A 293 -24.53 -10.09 -15.45
N ALA A 294 -24.92 -9.52 -16.58
CA ALA A 294 -25.14 -10.27 -17.82
C ALA A 294 -23.82 -10.71 -18.50
N LYS A 295 -22.65 -10.41 -17.91
CA LYS A 295 -21.31 -10.65 -18.48
C LYS A 295 -21.13 -10.06 -19.89
N LYS A 296 -21.89 -9.03 -20.22
CA LYS A 296 -21.75 -8.29 -21.48
C LYS A 296 -20.51 -7.41 -21.47
N ILE A 297 -20.18 -6.83 -20.30
CA ILE A 297 -18.98 -6.04 -20.06
C ILE A 297 -18.23 -6.58 -18.84
N ASN A 298 -16.90 -6.47 -18.87
CA ASN A 298 -16.01 -6.79 -17.74
C ASN A 298 -15.05 -5.64 -17.41
N GLN A 299 -15.17 -4.52 -18.10
CA GLN A 299 -14.36 -3.34 -17.88
C GLN A 299 -15.25 -2.10 -17.95
N VAL A 300 -15.10 -1.19 -16.99
CA VAL A 300 -15.80 0.10 -16.93
C VAL A 300 -14.78 1.20 -16.73
N LEU A 301 -14.68 2.13 -17.66
CA LEU A 301 -13.80 3.30 -17.55
C LEU A 301 -14.66 4.56 -17.38
N ILE A 302 -14.52 5.19 -16.22
CA ILE A 302 -15.24 6.40 -15.83
C ILE A 302 -14.28 7.59 -15.88
N SER A 303 -14.54 8.53 -16.78
CA SER A 303 -13.76 9.76 -16.90
C SER A 303 -14.61 10.99 -16.59
N GLY A 304 -13.96 12.07 -16.20
CA GLY A 304 -14.60 13.38 -15.94
C GLY A 304 -13.75 14.24 -15.02
N ASP A 305 -14.06 15.52 -14.94
CA ASP A 305 -13.33 16.46 -14.10
C ASP A 305 -13.46 16.17 -12.60
N HIS A 306 -12.69 16.87 -11.79
CA HIS A 306 -12.78 16.75 -10.35
C HIS A 306 -14.15 17.17 -9.83
N GLY A 307 -14.75 16.34 -8.97
CA GLY A 307 -16.06 16.61 -8.37
C GLY A 307 -17.29 16.18 -9.17
N THR A 308 -17.13 15.65 -10.39
CA THR A 308 -18.24 15.22 -11.28
C THR A 308 -18.96 13.94 -10.85
N GLY A 309 -18.52 13.27 -9.77
CA GLY A 309 -19.22 12.09 -9.24
C GLY A 309 -18.65 10.73 -9.65
N LYS A 310 -17.44 10.66 -10.23
CA LYS A 310 -16.76 9.37 -10.59
C LYS A 310 -16.76 8.37 -9.45
N SER A 311 -16.20 8.79 -8.31
CA SER A 311 -16.13 7.94 -7.12
C SER A 311 -17.50 7.59 -6.56
N PHE A 312 -18.53 8.44 -6.74
CA PHE A 312 -19.90 8.15 -6.32
C PHE A 312 -20.51 7.01 -7.14
N ILE A 313 -20.38 7.03 -8.46
CA ILE A 313 -20.85 5.94 -9.33
C ILE A 313 -20.12 4.64 -9.00
N SER A 314 -18.79 4.70 -8.87
CA SER A 314 -17.99 3.55 -8.50
C SER A 314 -18.48 2.93 -7.17
N TRP A 315 -18.75 3.76 -6.16
CA TRP A 315 -19.30 3.33 -4.88
C TRP A 315 -20.68 2.67 -5.02
N GLN A 316 -21.59 3.24 -5.81
CA GLN A 316 -22.92 2.65 -6.03
C GLN A 316 -22.82 1.25 -6.64
N ILE A 317 -21.93 1.06 -7.64
CA ILE A 317 -21.68 -0.24 -8.25
C ILE A 317 -21.12 -1.22 -7.21
N LEU A 318 -20.06 -0.83 -6.51
CA LEU A 318 -19.40 -1.68 -5.52
C LEU A 318 -20.31 -2.07 -4.36
N ASN A 319 -21.11 -1.12 -3.84
CA ASN A 319 -22.05 -1.38 -2.75
C ASN A 319 -23.09 -2.43 -3.13
N LYS A 320 -23.55 -2.43 -4.39
CA LYS A 320 -24.49 -3.43 -4.89
C LYS A 320 -23.88 -4.83 -4.93
N PHE A 321 -22.67 -4.96 -5.48
CA PHE A 321 -21.95 -6.24 -5.55
C PHE A 321 -21.49 -6.74 -4.17
N TYR A 322 -21.11 -5.82 -3.27
CA TYR A 322 -20.78 -6.16 -1.90
C TYR A 322 -21.98 -6.77 -1.15
N ALA A 323 -23.17 -6.19 -1.34
CA ALA A 323 -24.40 -6.74 -0.77
C ALA A 323 -24.70 -8.18 -1.24
N GLU A 324 -24.15 -8.58 -2.39
CA GLU A 324 -24.25 -9.92 -2.98
C GLU A 324 -23.06 -10.83 -2.63
N ASN A 325 -22.24 -10.46 -1.64
CA ASN A 325 -21.06 -11.19 -1.14
C ASN A 325 -19.90 -11.32 -2.16
N SER A 326 -19.80 -10.46 -3.17
CA SER A 326 -18.67 -10.45 -4.07
C SER A 326 -17.39 -10.03 -3.37
N LYS A 327 -16.27 -10.65 -3.74
CA LYS A 327 -14.93 -10.27 -3.28
C LYS A 327 -14.43 -9.05 -4.05
N ILE A 328 -14.14 -7.96 -3.34
CA ILE A 328 -13.80 -6.67 -3.93
C ILE A 328 -12.41 -6.22 -3.48
N ALA A 329 -11.59 -5.78 -4.44
CA ALA A 329 -10.34 -5.06 -4.18
C ALA A 329 -10.45 -3.62 -4.69
N ILE A 330 -9.85 -2.69 -3.94
CA ILE A 330 -9.90 -1.27 -4.27
C ILE A 330 -8.57 -0.64 -3.95
N PHE A 331 -8.09 0.14 -4.90
CA PHE A 331 -6.86 0.89 -4.79
C PHE A 331 -7.11 2.32 -5.28
N VAL A 332 -6.88 3.26 -4.39
CA VAL A 332 -6.89 4.69 -4.70
C VAL A 332 -5.45 5.11 -4.92
N LEU A 333 -5.19 5.71 -6.08
CA LEU A 333 -3.88 6.18 -6.49
C LEU A 333 -3.77 7.68 -6.27
N ASP A 334 -2.56 8.13 -6.00
CA ASP A 334 -2.21 9.53 -5.82
C ASP A 334 -0.93 9.90 -6.59
N GLU A 335 -0.59 11.16 -6.57
CA GLU A 335 0.56 11.71 -7.30
C GLU A 335 1.90 11.04 -6.95
N PHE A 336 2.06 10.57 -5.70
CA PHE A 336 3.30 9.91 -5.24
C PHE A 336 3.42 8.49 -5.78
N ASN A 337 2.30 7.80 -6.03
CA ASN A 337 2.30 6.45 -6.58
C ASN A 337 2.90 6.37 -7.99
N ARG A 338 3.01 7.51 -8.68
CA ARG A 338 3.68 7.59 -9.98
C ARG A 338 5.17 7.25 -9.89
N HIS A 339 5.77 7.40 -8.72
CA HIS A 339 7.19 7.15 -8.49
C HIS A 339 7.49 5.75 -7.94
N ASP A 340 6.47 4.91 -7.77
CA ASP A 340 6.64 3.54 -7.29
C ASP A 340 6.53 2.56 -8.48
N PRO A 341 7.62 1.97 -8.95
CA PRO A 341 7.57 1.07 -10.10
C PRO A 341 6.69 -0.15 -9.80
N LEU A 342 5.83 -0.52 -10.75
CA LEU A 342 4.86 -1.60 -10.60
C LEU A 342 3.90 -1.42 -9.42
N ILE A 343 3.44 -0.19 -9.19
CA ILE A 343 2.56 0.14 -8.06
C ILE A 343 1.32 -0.78 -7.98
N LEU A 344 0.76 -1.21 -9.10
CA LEU A 344 -0.37 -2.14 -9.09
C LEU A 344 0.00 -3.48 -8.44
N HIS A 345 1.13 -4.08 -8.83
CA HIS A 345 1.61 -5.31 -8.22
C HIS A 345 1.88 -5.13 -6.73
N LEU A 346 2.58 -4.06 -6.36
CA LEU A 346 2.90 -3.75 -4.97
C LEU A 346 1.64 -3.59 -4.11
N LYS A 347 0.60 -2.90 -4.62
CA LYS A 347 -0.68 -2.74 -3.90
C LYS A 347 -1.40 -4.07 -3.66
N PHE A 348 -1.43 -4.98 -4.65
CA PHE A 348 -2.01 -6.32 -4.46
C PHE A 348 -1.18 -7.16 -3.48
N ILE A 349 0.14 -7.18 -3.63
CA ILE A 349 1.05 -7.93 -2.78
C ILE A 349 0.98 -7.42 -1.33
N SER A 350 0.99 -6.10 -1.13
CA SER A 350 0.80 -5.45 0.17
C SER A 350 -0.48 -5.93 0.87
N LYS A 351 -1.58 -6.02 0.13
CA LYS A 351 -2.86 -6.50 0.65
C LYS A 351 -2.81 -7.98 1.07
N PHE A 352 -2.13 -8.83 0.32
CA PHE A 352 -2.03 -10.26 0.63
C PHE A 352 -1.05 -10.55 1.76
N LEU A 353 0.06 -9.83 1.81
CA LEU A 353 1.08 -9.99 2.86
C LEU A 353 0.73 -9.25 4.15
N GLU A 354 -0.31 -8.40 4.13
CA GLU A 354 -0.71 -7.53 5.25
C GLU A 354 0.45 -6.63 5.73
N VAL A 355 1.24 -6.10 4.78
CA VAL A 355 2.36 -5.19 5.04
C VAL A 355 2.15 -3.88 4.29
N ASN A 356 2.59 -2.76 4.86
CA ASN A 356 2.46 -1.46 4.20
C ASN A 356 3.35 -1.34 2.96
N ASP A 357 4.55 -1.87 3.03
CA ASP A 357 5.53 -1.87 1.95
C ASP A 357 6.16 -3.26 1.82
N PRO A 358 5.81 -4.02 0.76
CA PRO A 358 6.38 -5.34 0.52
C PRO A 358 7.89 -5.35 0.29
N LEU A 359 8.47 -4.23 -0.13
CA LEU A 359 9.91 -4.12 -0.39
C LEU A 359 10.76 -4.12 0.88
N THR A 360 10.16 -3.85 2.04
CA THR A 360 10.83 -3.93 3.35
C THR A 360 11.00 -5.37 3.86
N GLU A 361 10.21 -6.32 3.32
CA GLU A 361 10.27 -7.75 3.70
C GLU A 361 10.59 -8.66 2.50
N PRO A 362 11.77 -8.54 1.86
CA PRO A 362 12.08 -9.19 0.59
C PRO A 362 12.00 -10.72 0.62
N GLU A 363 12.32 -11.35 1.73
CA GLU A 363 12.26 -12.81 1.86
C GLU A 363 10.82 -13.34 1.96
N LYS A 364 9.93 -12.59 2.61
CA LYS A 364 8.50 -12.90 2.68
C LYS A 364 7.86 -12.74 1.31
N LEU A 365 8.22 -11.66 0.61
CA LEU A 365 7.80 -11.39 -0.75
C LEU A 365 8.22 -12.49 -1.72
N LYS A 366 9.49 -12.92 -1.70
CA LYS A 366 10.01 -13.99 -2.56
C LYS A 366 9.27 -15.31 -2.35
N ARG A 367 9.02 -15.70 -1.09
CA ARG A 367 8.27 -16.94 -0.77
C ARG A 367 6.85 -16.85 -1.34
N TYR A 368 6.15 -15.76 -1.10
CA TYR A 368 4.79 -15.57 -1.58
C TYR A 368 4.71 -15.65 -3.11
N LEU A 369 5.62 -14.96 -3.82
CA LEU A 369 5.62 -14.98 -5.28
C LEU A 369 5.96 -16.36 -5.86
N ALA A 370 6.84 -17.11 -5.21
CA ALA A 370 7.18 -18.48 -5.61
C ALA A 370 6.01 -19.47 -5.45
N GLU A 371 5.07 -19.20 -4.54
CA GLU A 371 3.86 -20.03 -4.34
C GLU A 371 2.80 -19.78 -5.41
N ILE A 372 2.68 -18.57 -5.93
CA ILE A 372 1.57 -18.17 -6.82
C ILE A 372 1.96 -18.01 -8.29
N LEU A 373 3.24 -17.76 -8.58
CA LEU A 373 3.75 -17.52 -9.93
C LEU A 373 4.66 -18.67 -10.40
N GLU A 374 4.71 -18.86 -11.71
CA GLU A 374 5.76 -19.69 -12.30
C GLU A 374 7.13 -19.04 -12.06
N ASN A 375 8.17 -19.84 -11.86
CA ASN A 375 9.53 -19.39 -11.53
C ASN A 375 10.02 -18.24 -12.43
N ARG A 376 9.69 -18.32 -13.72
CA ARG A 376 10.07 -17.29 -14.70
C ARG A 376 9.37 -15.96 -14.47
N ASP A 377 8.06 -15.97 -14.27
CA ASP A 377 7.27 -14.75 -14.08
C ASP A 377 7.59 -14.12 -12.71
N ALA A 378 7.86 -14.95 -11.69
CA ALA A 378 8.35 -14.49 -10.39
C ALA A 378 9.74 -13.83 -10.50
N ASP A 379 10.68 -14.42 -11.26
CA ASP A 379 12.02 -13.87 -11.48
C ASP A 379 11.96 -12.53 -12.24
N ILE A 380 11.10 -12.40 -13.24
CA ILE A 380 10.90 -11.14 -13.98
C ILE A 380 10.31 -10.07 -13.05
N LEU A 381 9.31 -10.41 -12.25
CA LEU A 381 8.71 -9.48 -11.31
C LEU A 381 9.71 -9.03 -10.24
N LEU A 382 10.44 -9.96 -9.63
CA LEU A 382 11.47 -9.66 -8.62
C LEU A 382 12.63 -8.84 -9.19
N SER A 383 13.05 -9.12 -10.42
CA SER A 383 14.11 -8.33 -11.08
C SER A 383 13.64 -6.92 -11.43
N THR A 384 12.37 -6.78 -11.85
CA THR A 384 11.76 -5.48 -12.13
C THR A 384 11.61 -4.64 -10.84
N LEU A 385 11.34 -5.29 -9.70
CA LEU A 385 11.32 -4.64 -8.38
C LEU A 385 12.72 -4.40 -7.78
N GLY A 386 13.81 -4.73 -8.49
CA GLY A 386 15.18 -4.51 -8.03
C GLY A 386 15.66 -5.48 -6.93
N LEU A 387 14.90 -6.51 -6.59
CA LEU A 387 15.18 -7.45 -5.51
C LEU A 387 16.01 -8.65 -5.94
N GLN A 388 16.24 -8.83 -7.24
CA GLN A 388 17.02 -9.91 -7.80
C GLN A 388 17.75 -9.46 -9.08
N ASN A 389 19.01 -9.86 -9.26
CA ASN A 389 19.76 -9.55 -10.50
C ASN A 389 19.53 -10.59 -11.63
N LYS A 390 18.50 -11.44 -11.49
CA LYS A 390 18.19 -12.51 -12.43
C LYS A 390 16.93 -12.13 -13.21
N GLY A 391 16.96 -12.30 -14.52
CA GLY A 391 15.75 -12.20 -15.35
C GLY A 391 15.74 -11.06 -16.38
N THR A 392 16.84 -10.36 -16.60
CA THR A 392 16.96 -9.47 -17.76
C THR A 392 16.86 -10.31 -19.04
N ILE A 393 15.77 -10.13 -19.76
CA ILE A 393 15.63 -10.69 -21.12
C ILE A 393 16.63 -9.92 -21.99
N LEU A 394 17.75 -10.55 -22.32
CA LEU A 394 18.77 -9.94 -23.17
C LEU A 394 18.42 -10.17 -24.65
N THR A 395 17.87 -9.18 -25.33
CA THR A 395 17.65 -9.20 -26.78
C THR A 395 18.06 -7.87 -27.40
N ASP A 396 18.49 -7.87 -28.63
CA ASP A 396 18.84 -6.63 -29.38
C ASP A 396 17.62 -5.88 -29.91
N ASP A 397 16.49 -6.57 -30.02
CA ASP A 397 15.22 -5.98 -30.40
C ASP A 397 14.54 -5.48 -29.13
N SER A 398 14.85 -4.25 -28.74
CA SER A 398 14.33 -3.59 -27.57
C SER A 398 12.80 -3.60 -27.51
N GLY A 399 12.14 -3.51 -28.65
CA GLY A 399 10.69 -3.54 -28.73
C GLY A 399 10.10 -4.90 -28.29
N LYS A 400 10.66 -6.00 -28.77
CA LYS A 400 10.21 -7.34 -28.42
C LYS A 400 10.56 -7.74 -26.99
N GLN A 401 11.68 -7.27 -26.48
CA GLN A 401 12.07 -7.47 -25.07
C GLN A 401 11.06 -6.84 -24.13
N ILE A 402 10.73 -5.58 -24.36
CA ILE A 402 9.71 -4.85 -23.58
C ILE A 402 8.36 -5.56 -23.69
N GLU A 403 8.00 -6.04 -24.88
CA GLU A 403 6.73 -6.73 -25.09
C GLU A 403 6.62 -8.04 -24.30
N LEU A 404 7.67 -8.86 -24.28
CA LEU A 404 7.71 -10.10 -23.50
C LEU A 404 7.70 -9.86 -21.99
N GLN A 405 8.42 -8.83 -21.54
CA GLN A 405 8.40 -8.40 -20.14
C GLN A 405 6.99 -7.96 -19.74
N LEU A 406 6.35 -7.10 -20.54
CA LEU A 406 4.99 -6.64 -20.28
C LEU A 406 3.97 -7.78 -20.26
N LEU A 407 4.12 -8.79 -21.13
CA LEU A 407 3.27 -9.99 -21.14
C LEU A 407 3.41 -10.82 -19.85
N SER A 408 4.63 -11.02 -19.36
CA SER A 408 4.88 -11.73 -18.12
C SER A 408 4.32 -10.96 -16.91
N LEU A 409 4.54 -9.63 -16.86
CA LEU A 409 3.99 -8.76 -15.82
C LEU A 409 2.46 -8.69 -15.89
N GLN A 410 1.85 -8.71 -17.08
CA GLN A 410 0.39 -8.79 -17.22
C GLN A 410 -0.16 -10.10 -16.66
N LYS A 411 0.48 -11.25 -16.96
CA LYS A 411 0.07 -12.55 -16.40
C LYS A 411 0.17 -12.57 -14.88
N SER A 412 1.26 -12.02 -14.32
CA SER A 412 1.42 -11.95 -12.86
C SER A 412 0.34 -11.08 -12.21
N LEU A 413 -0.02 -9.95 -12.82
CA LEU A 413 -1.12 -9.11 -12.35
C LEU A 413 -2.48 -9.83 -12.42
N ASP A 414 -2.76 -10.53 -13.52
CA ASP A 414 -4.01 -11.32 -13.68
C ASP A 414 -4.11 -12.42 -12.60
N LEU A 415 -2.99 -13.05 -12.23
CA LEU A 415 -2.96 -14.04 -11.14
C LEU A 415 -3.19 -13.40 -9.77
N LEU A 416 -2.58 -12.26 -9.48
CA LEU A 416 -2.82 -11.50 -8.25
C LEU A 416 -4.27 -11.01 -8.13
N MET A 417 -4.93 -10.74 -9.25
CA MET A 417 -6.34 -10.33 -9.28
C MET A 417 -7.33 -11.49 -9.17
N ARG A 418 -6.88 -12.75 -9.34
CA ARG A 418 -7.73 -13.93 -9.51
C ARG A 418 -8.76 -14.13 -8.40
N ASP A 419 -8.40 -13.79 -7.17
CA ASP A 419 -9.24 -14.02 -5.99
C ASP A 419 -10.33 -12.96 -5.78
N PHE A 420 -10.45 -11.99 -6.67
CA PHE A 420 -11.43 -10.92 -6.62
C PHE A 420 -12.43 -11.01 -7.76
N ASP A 421 -13.69 -10.70 -7.48
CA ASP A 421 -14.76 -10.60 -8.49
C ASP A 421 -14.77 -9.21 -9.13
N LEU A 422 -14.54 -8.16 -8.30
CA LEU A 422 -14.46 -6.76 -8.72
C LEU A 422 -13.15 -6.12 -8.24
N VAL A 423 -12.55 -5.31 -9.10
CA VAL A 423 -11.39 -4.48 -8.78
C VAL A 423 -11.64 -3.05 -9.19
N LEU A 424 -11.54 -2.12 -8.24
CA LEU A 424 -11.56 -0.68 -8.52
C LEU A 424 -10.14 -0.12 -8.46
N LEU A 425 -9.76 0.60 -9.51
CA LEU A 425 -8.57 1.45 -9.54
C LEU A 425 -9.03 2.90 -9.68
N ASP A 426 -8.96 3.67 -8.60
CA ASP A 426 -9.37 5.08 -8.59
C ASP A 426 -8.18 5.99 -8.90
N ASN A 427 -8.36 6.97 -9.79
CA ASN A 427 -7.35 7.93 -10.23
C ASN A 427 -6.17 7.31 -11.00
N ILE A 428 -6.44 6.47 -12.00
CA ILE A 428 -5.41 5.79 -12.81
C ILE A 428 -4.45 6.73 -13.55
N GLN A 429 -4.71 8.04 -13.61
CA GLN A 429 -3.75 9.03 -14.12
C GLN A 429 -2.46 9.12 -13.30
N TRP A 430 -2.44 8.56 -12.10
CA TRP A 430 -1.30 8.53 -11.19
C TRP A 430 -0.56 7.18 -11.17
N LEU A 431 -0.85 6.30 -12.14
CA LEU A 431 -0.07 5.08 -12.33
C LEU A 431 1.34 5.41 -12.79
N ASP A 432 2.30 4.60 -12.35
CA ASP A 432 3.62 4.55 -12.94
C ASP A 432 3.56 4.07 -14.39
N ASP A 433 4.56 4.37 -15.18
CA ASP A 433 4.59 4.12 -16.62
C ASP A 433 4.47 2.62 -16.96
N LEU A 434 5.11 1.74 -16.18
CA LEU A 434 5.01 0.29 -16.39
C LEU A 434 3.61 -0.24 -16.06
N SER A 435 3.05 0.12 -14.91
CA SER A 435 1.68 -0.27 -14.54
C SER A 435 0.66 0.24 -15.55
N ALA A 436 0.84 1.47 -16.07
CA ALA A 436 -0.04 2.05 -17.10
C ALA A 436 0.01 1.23 -18.40
N LYS A 437 1.20 0.85 -18.89
CA LYS A 437 1.38 0.00 -20.07
C LYS A 437 0.80 -1.40 -19.89
N ILE A 438 1.00 -2.01 -18.71
CA ILE A 438 0.42 -3.32 -18.38
C ILE A 438 -1.11 -3.25 -18.37
N LEU A 439 -1.68 -2.21 -17.74
CA LEU A 439 -3.10 -1.99 -17.71
C LEU A 439 -3.66 -1.76 -19.12
N GLN A 440 -3.01 -0.95 -19.95
CA GLN A 440 -3.38 -0.71 -21.34
C GLN A 440 -3.42 -2.02 -22.13
N LYS A 441 -2.37 -2.82 -22.05
CA LYS A 441 -2.30 -4.12 -22.73
C LYS A 441 -3.39 -5.08 -22.25
N ARG A 442 -3.74 -5.05 -20.96
CA ARG A 442 -4.84 -5.83 -20.39
C ARG A 442 -6.20 -5.36 -20.92
N LEU A 443 -6.39 -4.06 -21.12
CA LEU A 443 -7.62 -3.48 -21.68
C LEU A 443 -7.82 -3.85 -23.16
N GLU A 444 -6.74 -4.04 -23.91
CA GLU A 444 -6.73 -4.47 -25.32
C GLU A 444 -7.01 -5.98 -25.48
N ASP A 445 -6.84 -6.77 -24.44
CA ASP A 445 -7.00 -8.23 -24.48
C ASP A 445 -8.47 -8.63 -24.38
N ASP A 446 -9.02 -9.15 -25.50
CA ASP A 446 -10.40 -9.63 -25.61
C ASP A 446 -10.65 -11.00 -24.96
N SER A 447 -9.63 -11.62 -24.36
CA SER A 447 -9.78 -12.90 -23.68
C SER A 447 -10.83 -12.83 -22.55
N PRO A 448 -11.64 -13.88 -22.34
CA PRO A 448 -12.64 -13.87 -21.28
C PRO A 448 -11.95 -13.76 -19.91
N LYS A 449 -12.15 -12.65 -19.22
CA LYS A 449 -11.66 -12.42 -17.85
C LYS A 449 -12.80 -12.68 -16.87
N ALA A 450 -12.48 -13.33 -15.77
CA ALA A 450 -13.47 -13.61 -14.72
C ALA A 450 -13.80 -12.35 -13.89
N GLN A 451 -12.82 -11.43 -13.78
CA GLN A 451 -12.91 -10.24 -12.94
C GLN A 451 -13.48 -9.05 -13.71
N THR A 452 -14.31 -8.25 -13.02
CA THR A 452 -14.74 -6.94 -13.52
C THR A 452 -13.79 -5.86 -13.02
N LEU A 453 -13.27 -5.02 -13.93
CA LEU A 453 -12.36 -3.93 -13.64
C LEU A 453 -13.09 -2.60 -13.77
N ILE A 454 -13.09 -1.78 -12.70
CA ILE A 454 -13.63 -0.42 -12.70
C ILE A 454 -12.45 0.55 -12.59
N LEU A 455 -12.37 1.47 -13.52
CA LEU A 455 -11.29 2.45 -13.63
C LEU A 455 -11.85 3.85 -13.55
N THR A 456 -11.22 4.75 -12.79
CA THR A 456 -11.56 6.17 -12.82
C THR A 456 -10.37 7.02 -13.22
N THR A 457 -10.62 8.10 -13.95
CA THR A 457 -9.58 9.04 -14.37
C THR A 457 -10.14 10.45 -14.55
N THR A 458 -9.28 11.46 -14.35
CA THR A 458 -9.59 12.86 -14.69
C THR A 458 -9.14 13.22 -16.11
N ARG A 459 -8.34 12.36 -16.75
CA ARG A 459 -7.86 12.60 -18.12
C ARG A 459 -8.93 12.21 -19.15
N GLU A 460 -8.94 12.92 -20.28
CA GLU A 460 -9.77 12.52 -21.41
C GLU A 460 -9.39 11.12 -21.90
N ILE A 461 -10.42 10.36 -22.29
CA ILE A 461 -10.33 8.96 -22.74
C ILE A 461 -9.47 8.78 -24.00
N LYS A 462 -9.12 9.87 -24.71
CA LYS A 462 -8.35 9.84 -25.96
C LYS A 462 -7.00 9.10 -25.90
N ASN A 463 -6.45 8.95 -24.69
CA ASN A 463 -5.16 8.28 -24.46
C ASN A 463 -5.30 6.78 -24.11
N TYR A 464 -6.53 6.26 -24.05
CA TYR A 464 -6.80 4.85 -23.85
C TYR A 464 -7.22 4.20 -25.16
N PRO A 465 -6.97 2.87 -25.34
CA PRO A 465 -7.18 2.21 -26.63
C PRO A 465 -8.58 2.47 -27.17
N ASN A 466 -8.62 2.96 -28.39
CA ASN A 466 -9.86 3.28 -29.09
C ASN A 466 -10.77 2.06 -29.19
N LYS A 467 -12.01 2.16 -28.66
CA LYS A 467 -13.29 1.56 -29.10
C LYS A 467 -13.33 0.12 -29.70
N THR A 468 -12.26 -0.63 -29.72
CA THR A 468 -12.21 -1.95 -30.35
C THR A 468 -12.62 -3.09 -29.43
N ASN A 469 -12.58 -2.90 -28.11
CA ASN A 469 -12.98 -3.92 -27.15
C ASN A 469 -14.47 -3.81 -26.84
N THR A 470 -15.25 -4.79 -27.29
CA THR A 470 -16.72 -4.86 -27.12
C THR A 470 -17.14 -5.07 -25.65
N LYS A 471 -16.19 -5.40 -24.76
CA LYS A 471 -16.42 -5.67 -23.33
C LYS A 471 -16.12 -4.48 -22.43
N THR A 472 -15.70 -3.34 -22.97
CA THR A 472 -15.40 -2.11 -22.20
C THR A 472 -16.51 -1.10 -22.35
N GLU A 473 -17.07 -0.65 -21.22
CA GLU A 473 -18.01 0.47 -21.16
C GLU A 473 -17.28 1.77 -20.83
N PHE A 474 -17.45 2.79 -21.66
CA PHE A 474 -16.85 4.11 -21.44
C PHE A 474 -17.91 5.10 -20.97
N ILE A 475 -17.63 5.76 -19.82
CA ILE A 475 -18.54 6.71 -19.20
C ILE A 475 -17.82 8.04 -19.04
N GLY A 476 -18.16 9.02 -19.88
CA GLY A 476 -17.75 10.40 -19.70
C GLY A 476 -18.75 11.15 -18.83
N LEU A 477 -18.33 11.60 -17.66
CA LEU A 477 -19.14 12.43 -16.78
C LEU A 477 -18.87 13.90 -17.08
N LYS A 478 -19.95 14.65 -17.22
CA LYS A 478 -19.97 16.11 -17.35
C LYS A 478 -20.65 16.69 -16.11
N ASP A 479 -20.56 17.99 -15.96
CA ASP A 479 -21.33 18.71 -14.96
C ASP A 479 -22.84 18.46 -15.14
N LEU A 480 -23.57 18.46 -14.01
CA LEU A 480 -25.01 18.22 -13.98
C LEU A 480 -25.78 19.30 -14.77
N ASN A 481 -26.83 18.90 -15.44
CA ASN A 481 -27.75 19.83 -16.03
C ASN A 481 -28.63 20.50 -14.96
N GLN A 482 -29.37 21.54 -15.35
CA GLN A 482 -30.16 22.34 -14.43
C GLN A 482 -31.24 21.53 -13.68
N GLU A 483 -31.88 20.56 -14.33
CA GLU A 483 -32.91 19.70 -13.68
C GLU A 483 -32.26 18.77 -12.61
N GLU A 484 -31.10 18.18 -12.92
CA GLU A 484 -30.37 17.34 -12.00
C GLU A 484 -29.86 18.15 -10.80
N VAL A 485 -29.40 19.39 -11.02
CA VAL A 485 -28.98 20.31 -9.97
C VAL A 485 -30.13 20.69 -9.05
N ILE A 486 -31.31 21.02 -9.61
CA ILE A 486 -32.51 21.31 -8.83
C ILE A 486 -32.88 20.12 -7.93
N ALA A 487 -32.83 18.89 -8.49
CA ALA A 487 -33.11 17.68 -7.74
C ALA A 487 -32.09 17.45 -6.62
N LEU A 488 -30.81 17.68 -6.90
CA LEU A 488 -29.73 17.53 -5.91
C LEU A 488 -29.85 18.53 -4.76
N ILE A 489 -30.07 19.82 -5.06
CA ILE A 489 -30.20 20.87 -4.04
C ILE A 489 -31.43 20.62 -3.17
N ARG A 490 -32.60 20.34 -3.77
CA ARG A 490 -33.84 20.07 -3.03
C ARG A 490 -33.77 18.81 -2.16
N SER A 491 -32.96 17.86 -2.56
CA SER A 491 -32.74 16.66 -1.74
C SER A 491 -31.96 16.96 -0.44
N GLN A 492 -31.16 18.02 -0.44
CA GLN A 492 -30.36 18.44 0.73
C GLN A 492 -31.05 19.58 1.51
N ILE A 493 -31.67 20.52 0.80
CA ILE A 493 -32.38 21.65 1.39
C ILE A 493 -33.83 21.62 0.84
N PRO A 494 -34.73 20.85 1.51
CA PRO A 494 -36.13 20.73 1.03
C PRO A 494 -36.88 22.07 0.93
N ASN A 495 -36.62 22.98 1.88
CA ASN A 495 -37.28 24.28 1.98
C ASN A 495 -36.39 25.38 1.38
N ILE A 496 -36.27 25.39 0.04
CA ILE A 496 -35.51 26.40 -0.72
C ILE A 496 -36.32 27.00 -1.85
N THR A 497 -36.23 28.32 -2.07
CA THR A 497 -36.89 28.99 -3.18
C THR A 497 -36.23 28.70 -4.52
N PHE A 498 -36.99 28.84 -5.61
CA PHE A 498 -36.46 28.61 -6.96
C PHE A 498 -35.32 29.57 -7.31
N GLN A 499 -35.46 30.87 -6.92
CA GLN A 499 -34.42 31.87 -7.13
C GLN A 499 -33.11 31.53 -6.40
N ALA A 500 -33.22 31.01 -5.18
CA ALA A 500 -32.07 30.58 -4.42
C ALA A 500 -31.37 29.36 -5.09
N VAL A 501 -32.13 28.41 -5.65
CA VAL A 501 -31.61 27.28 -6.42
C VAL A 501 -30.89 27.76 -7.67
N ASP A 502 -31.48 28.66 -8.42
CA ASP A 502 -30.89 29.24 -9.65
C ASP A 502 -29.58 29.97 -9.33
N TYR A 503 -29.54 30.68 -8.21
CA TYR A 503 -28.37 31.36 -7.73
C TYR A 503 -27.22 30.37 -7.40
N ILE A 504 -27.53 29.27 -6.69
CA ILE A 504 -26.55 28.20 -6.39
C ILE A 504 -26.04 27.54 -7.67
N TYR A 505 -26.96 27.30 -8.67
CA TYR A 505 -26.58 26.74 -9.96
C TYR A 505 -25.58 27.65 -10.70
N ASN A 506 -25.88 28.95 -10.77
CA ASN A 506 -25.01 29.92 -11.44
C ASN A 506 -23.63 30.04 -10.75
N LEU A 507 -23.59 29.86 -9.43
CA LEU A 507 -22.35 29.88 -8.66
C LEU A 507 -21.51 28.60 -8.84
N ALA A 508 -22.17 27.45 -8.91
CA ALA A 508 -21.53 26.14 -8.90
C ALA A 508 -21.21 25.57 -10.28
N GLY A 509 -21.84 26.11 -11.35
CA GLY A 509 -21.59 25.67 -12.72
C GLY A 509 -21.97 24.20 -12.98
N GLY A 510 -22.87 23.63 -12.16
CA GLY A 510 -23.30 22.22 -12.32
C GLY A 510 -22.41 21.17 -11.68
N ASN A 511 -21.31 21.53 -11.00
CA ASN A 511 -20.42 20.56 -10.33
C ASN A 511 -21.09 19.97 -9.07
N PRO A 512 -21.37 18.64 -9.04
CA PRO A 512 -22.13 18.02 -7.94
C PRO A 512 -21.48 18.20 -6.56
N ARG A 513 -20.17 18.15 -6.50
CA ARG A 513 -19.45 18.31 -5.24
C ARG A 513 -19.51 19.72 -4.72
N PHE A 514 -19.31 20.70 -5.60
CA PHE A 514 -19.38 22.10 -5.22
C PHE A 514 -20.79 22.48 -4.73
N ILE A 515 -21.82 22.00 -5.43
CA ILE A 515 -23.23 22.17 -5.02
C ILE A 515 -23.44 21.60 -3.61
N THR A 516 -22.99 20.36 -3.38
CA THR A 516 -23.17 19.71 -2.07
C THR A 516 -22.46 20.48 -0.95
N GLU A 517 -21.26 20.96 -1.18
CA GLU A 517 -20.52 21.74 -0.17
C GLU A 517 -21.15 23.12 0.08
N LEU A 518 -21.67 23.78 -0.96
CA LEU A 518 -22.45 25.02 -0.80
C LEU A 518 -23.73 24.77 0.02
N CYS A 519 -24.46 23.70 -0.25
CA CYS A 519 -25.63 23.31 0.54
C CYS A 519 -25.27 23.06 2.01
N ASN A 520 -24.18 22.34 2.29
CA ASN A 520 -23.72 22.10 3.66
C ASN A 520 -23.39 23.41 4.37
N GLN A 521 -22.76 24.35 3.69
CA GLN A 521 -22.40 25.65 4.25
C GLN A 521 -23.60 26.54 4.53
N ILE A 522 -24.59 26.50 3.63
CA ILE A 522 -25.88 27.18 3.83
C ILE A 522 -26.59 26.58 5.06
N LEU A 523 -26.68 25.25 5.15
CA LEU A 523 -27.31 24.56 6.30
C LEU A 523 -26.58 24.83 7.62
N SER A 524 -25.25 24.92 7.63
CA SER A 524 -24.49 25.27 8.82
C SER A 524 -24.72 26.71 9.27
N SER A 525 -24.99 27.61 8.34
CA SER A 525 -25.29 29.02 8.62
C SER A 525 -26.72 29.23 9.11
N PHE A 526 -27.64 28.33 8.73
CA PHE A 526 -29.06 28.34 9.09
C PHE A 526 -29.44 26.96 9.64
N PRO A 527 -29.22 26.70 10.94
CA PRO A 527 -29.38 25.37 11.53
C PRO A 527 -30.84 24.94 11.71
N ASP A 528 -31.83 25.83 11.50
CA ASP A 528 -33.23 25.50 11.58
C ASP A 528 -33.70 24.74 10.30
N PRO A 529 -34.04 23.44 10.39
CA PRO A 529 -34.40 22.64 9.24
C PRO A 529 -35.73 23.07 8.57
N ASP A 530 -36.60 23.81 9.28
CA ASP A 530 -37.89 24.27 8.78
C ASP A 530 -37.83 25.68 8.13
N MET A 531 -36.68 26.33 8.22
CA MET A 531 -36.46 27.66 7.64
C MET A 531 -36.52 27.63 6.12
N LEU A 532 -37.27 28.54 5.52
CA LEU A 532 -37.28 28.75 4.05
C LEU A 532 -36.02 29.54 3.64
N ILE A 533 -35.13 28.88 2.86
CA ILE A 533 -33.95 29.50 2.32
C ILE A 533 -34.26 30.30 1.06
N THR A 534 -33.98 31.60 1.13
CA THR A 534 -34.21 32.54 0.01
C THR A 534 -32.88 33.01 -0.59
N GLU A 535 -32.92 33.59 -1.78
CA GLU A 535 -31.76 34.20 -2.44
C GLU A 535 -31.10 35.27 -1.56
N SER A 536 -31.86 36.07 -0.83
CA SER A 536 -31.35 37.09 0.10
C SER A 536 -30.53 36.47 1.21
N ASN A 537 -30.95 35.32 1.77
CA ASN A 537 -30.19 34.60 2.78
C ASN A 537 -28.81 34.16 2.27
N ILE A 538 -28.75 33.67 1.02
CA ILE A 538 -27.50 33.24 0.40
C ILE A 538 -26.58 34.44 0.13
N TYR A 539 -27.18 35.58 -0.33
CA TYR A 539 -26.43 36.81 -0.57
C TYR A 539 -25.82 37.39 0.70
N ASP A 540 -26.54 37.30 1.83
CA ASP A 540 -26.04 37.74 3.13
C ASP A 540 -24.85 36.93 3.60
N ILE A 541 -24.85 35.61 3.37
CA ILE A 541 -23.70 34.73 3.69
C ILE A 541 -22.53 35.08 2.79
N GLN A 542 -22.77 35.34 1.50
CA GLN A 542 -21.73 35.70 0.54
C GLN A 542 -21.08 37.04 0.89
N ASN A 543 -21.86 38.04 1.25
CA ASN A 543 -21.37 39.34 1.66
C ASN A 543 -20.55 39.30 2.95
N LYS A 544 -20.79 38.31 3.82
CA LYS A 544 -19.99 38.02 4.99
C LYS A 544 -18.70 37.28 4.67
N GLY A 545 -18.41 36.97 3.41
CA GLY A 545 -17.23 36.23 2.97
C GLY A 545 -17.24 34.75 3.33
N LEU A 546 -18.43 34.22 3.68
CA LEU A 546 -18.59 32.83 4.10
C LEU A 546 -18.95 31.87 2.94
N LEU A 547 -19.27 32.40 1.75
CA LEU A 547 -19.52 31.60 0.55
C LEU A 547 -18.34 31.74 -0.42
N PRO A 548 -17.77 30.63 -0.89
CA PRO A 548 -16.63 30.66 -1.80
C PRO A 548 -17.05 30.94 -3.24
N TYR A 549 -16.18 31.58 -4.00
CA TYR A 549 -16.34 31.79 -5.45
C TYR A 549 -15.83 30.60 -6.29
N SER A 550 -15.12 29.65 -5.69
CA SER A 550 -14.61 28.42 -6.32
C SER A 550 -14.45 27.30 -5.31
N VAL A 551 -14.29 26.07 -5.81
CA VAL A 551 -14.01 24.88 -4.96
C VAL A 551 -12.73 25.08 -4.13
N GLU A 552 -11.71 25.72 -4.72
CA GLU A 552 -10.43 26.00 -4.04
C GLU A 552 -10.63 26.99 -2.89
N ASN A 553 -11.42 28.06 -3.11
CA ASN A 553 -11.73 29.03 -2.07
C ASN A 553 -12.53 28.43 -0.92
N LEU A 554 -13.40 27.47 -1.19
CA LEU A 554 -14.12 26.73 -0.16
C LEU A 554 -13.15 25.97 0.78
N PHE A 555 -12.16 25.32 0.22
CA PHE A 555 -11.14 24.63 1.02
C PHE A 555 -10.28 25.63 1.80
N MET A 556 -10.00 26.79 1.23
CA MET A 556 -9.26 27.84 1.90
C MET A 556 -10.03 28.44 3.07
N ILE A 557 -11.35 28.63 2.96
CA ILE A 557 -12.18 29.07 4.08
C ILE A 557 -12.15 28.05 5.23
N LYS A 558 -12.31 26.75 4.93
CA LYS A 558 -12.18 25.70 5.93
C LYS A 558 -10.77 25.70 6.58
N TYR A 559 -9.72 25.85 5.76
CA TYR A 559 -8.35 25.93 6.25
C TYR A 559 -8.11 27.15 7.15
N GLU A 560 -8.61 28.33 6.76
CA GLU A 560 -8.43 29.57 7.54
C GLU A 560 -9.17 29.56 8.89
N SER A 561 -10.24 28.80 9.04
CA SER A 561 -10.98 28.64 10.29
C SER A 561 -10.28 27.76 11.33
N LEU A 562 -9.23 27.01 10.94
CA LEU A 562 -8.51 26.10 11.82
C LEU A 562 -7.56 26.80 12.78
N SER A 563 -7.23 26.10 13.88
CA SER A 563 -6.17 26.52 14.81
C SER A 563 -4.82 26.62 14.09
N LYS A 564 -3.89 27.37 14.70
CA LYS A 564 -2.54 27.55 14.13
C LYS A 564 -1.80 26.21 14.07
N GLU A 565 -1.98 25.38 15.08
CA GLU A 565 -1.40 24.05 15.21
C GLU A 565 -1.95 23.11 14.12
N ALA A 566 -3.26 23.14 13.85
CA ALA A 566 -3.90 22.38 12.78
C ALA A 566 -3.38 22.79 11.40
N LYS A 567 -3.23 24.09 11.15
CA LYS A 567 -2.63 24.60 9.91
C LYS A 567 -1.21 24.12 9.71
N ASP A 568 -0.39 24.10 10.77
CA ASP A 568 1.01 23.61 10.71
C ASP A 568 1.08 22.12 10.38
N ILE A 569 0.24 21.30 11.01
CA ILE A 569 0.14 19.87 10.71
C ILE A 569 -0.28 19.63 9.26
N LEU A 570 -1.31 20.32 8.78
CA LEU A 570 -1.79 20.16 7.41
C LEU A 570 -0.77 20.57 6.35
N LYS A 571 0.01 21.63 6.60
CA LYS A 571 1.12 22.03 5.73
C LYS A 571 2.13 20.88 5.59
N LYS A 572 2.57 20.28 6.70
CA LYS A 572 3.52 19.17 6.71
C LYS A 572 2.93 17.93 6.03
N ALA A 573 1.70 17.57 6.41
CA ALA A 573 0.97 16.47 5.80
C ALA A 573 0.82 16.64 4.27
N SER A 574 0.58 17.86 3.79
CA SER A 574 0.44 18.15 2.34
C SER A 574 1.71 17.86 1.54
N ILE A 575 2.88 17.96 2.17
CA ILE A 575 4.19 17.66 1.58
C ILE A 575 4.47 16.16 1.61
N ILE A 576 4.10 15.45 2.70
CA ILE A 576 4.26 14.00 2.81
C ILE A 576 3.44 13.28 1.74
N GLY A 577 2.18 13.68 1.55
CA GLY A 577 1.33 13.12 0.51
C GLY A 577 -0.14 13.08 0.87
N LYS A 578 -0.88 12.23 0.18
CA LYS A 578 -2.31 12.03 0.47
C LYS A 578 -2.49 11.32 1.81
N GLY A 579 -1.63 10.33 2.12
CA GLY A 579 -1.60 9.60 3.39
C GLY A 579 -0.37 9.95 4.21
N PHE A 580 -0.50 10.01 5.53
CA PHE A 580 0.58 10.30 6.46
C PHE A 580 0.36 9.64 7.82
N THR A 581 1.44 9.44 8.56
CA THR A 581 1.43 8.97 9.95
C THR A 581 1.82 10.10 10.89
N LEU A 582 1.49 9.98 12.17
CA LEU A 582 1.91 10.96 13.17
C LEU A 582 3.43 10.99 13.34
N ASN A 583 4.11 9.83 13.22
CA ASN A 583 5.57 9.75 13.29
C ASN A 583 6.22 10.61 12.21
N GLU A 584 5.71 10.58 10.98
CA GLU A 584 6.19 11.43 9.88
C GLU A 584 6.00 12.93 10.17
N ILE A 585 4.90 13.31 10.81
CA ILE A 585 4.66 14.69 11.24
C ILE A 585 5.63 15.12 12.35
N PHE A 586 5.88 14.25 13.36
CA PHE A 586 6.79 14.56 14.47
C PHE A 586 8.23 14.78 13.99
N GLU A 587 8.73 13.94 13.07
CA GLU A 587 10.09 14.05 12.54
C GLU A 587 10.33 15.34 11.75
N THR A 588 9.27 15.97 11.25
CA THR A 588 9.38 17.29 10.63
C THR A 588 9.58 18.43 11.64
N ARG A 589 9.84 18.09 12.93
CA ARG A 589 10.00 19.01 14.06
C ARG A 589 8.82 19.97 14.23
N SER A 590 7.67 19.41 14.56
CA SER A 590 6.58 20.19 15.15
C SER A 590 7.01 20.60 16.58
N GLY A 591 6.84 21.85 16.95
CA GLY A 591 6.99 22.26 18.34
C GLY A 591 5.85 21.75 19.25
N ILE A 592 5.05 20.80 18.74
CA ILE A 592 3.84 20.25 19.38
C ILE A 592 4.25 18.95 20.07
N SER A 593 3.91 18.81 21.35
CA SER A 593 4.10 17.57 22.09
C SER A 593 3.08 16.51 21.65
N GLN A 594 3.41 15.23 21.89
CA GLN A 594 2.47 14.12 21.55
C GLN A 594 1.09 14.31 22.20
N ASN A 595 1.01 14.86 23.38
CA ASN A 595 -0.26 15.09 24.07
C ASN A 595 -1.10 16.23 23.48
N GLU A 596 -0.49 17.17 22.79
CA GLU A 596 -1.16 18.32 22.17
C GLU A 596 -1.67 18.01 20.76
N ILE A 597 -1.16 16.97 20.10
CA ILE A 597 -1.53 16.62 18.74
C ILE A 597 -2.94 16.01 18.65
N ILE A 598 -3.37 15.28 19.66
CA ILE A 598 -4.67 14.57 19.67
C ILE A 598 -5.86 15.54 19.51
N PRO A 599 -5.96 16.66 20.27
CA PRO A 599 -7.02 17.64 20.06
C PRO A 599 -7.00 18.25 18.65
N VAL A 600 -5.80 18.41 18.07
CA VAL A 600 -5.62 18.97 16.74
C VAL A 600 -6.07 18.00 15.64
N ILE A 601 -5.73 16.73 15.77
CA ILE A 601 -6.25 15.69 14.85
C ILE A 601 -7.78 15.62 14.94
N SER A 602 -8.34 15.76 16.15
CA SER A 602 -9.79 15.84 16.37
C SER A 602 -10.43 16.99 15.62
N GLU A 603 -9.82 18.16 15.71
CA GLU A 603 -10.27 19.36 14.99
C GLU A 603 -10.30 19.09 13.49
N LEU A 604 -9.25 18.47 12.95
CA LEU A 604 -9.13 18.15 11.53
C LEU A 604 -10.15 17.12 11.04
N GLN A 605 -10.44 16.10 11.86
CA GLN A 605 -11.46 15.10 11.57
C GLN A 605 -12.88 15.66 11.65
N ASN A 606 -13.18 16.46 12.68
CA ASN A 606 -14.50 17.09 12.85
C ASN A 606 -14.80 18.06 11.70
N ASN A 607 -13.78 18.70 11.13
CA ASN A 607 -13.91 19.55 9.93
C ASN A 607 -13.90 18.76 8.62
N GLU A 608 -13.90 17.41 8.67
CA GLU A 608 -13.88 16.51 7.50
C GLU A 608 -12.69 16.77 6.56
N ILE A 609 -11.53 17.16 7.09
CA ILE A 609 -10.33 17.46 6.31
C ILE A 609 -9.48 16.22 6.12
N ILE A 610 -9.33 15.44 7.20
CA ILE A 610 -8.62 14.17 7.20
C ILE A 610 -9.51 13.06 7.76
N ASP A 611 -9.21 11.83 7.38
CA ASP A 611 -9.87 10.63 7.91
C ASP A 611 -8.83 9.54 8.19
N ILE A 612 -9.16 8.59 9.05
CA ILE A 612 -8.33 7.42 9.35
C ILE A 612 -8.58 6.35 8.29
N THR A 613 -7.51 5.78 7.72
CA THR A 613 -7.60 4.68 6.76
C THR A 613 -7.19 3.35 7.35
N THR A 614 -6.05 3.31 8.02
CA THR A 614 -5.56 2.10 8.66
C THR A 614 -5.23 2.36 10.12
N LEU A 615 -5.46 1.36 10.97
CA LEU A 615 -5.12 1.39 12.39
C LEU A 615 -3.96 0.45 12.73
N SER A 616 -3.51 -0.34 11.78
CA SER A 616 -2.44 -1.33 11.98
C SER A 616 -1.63 -1.50 10.67
N PRO A 617 -0.29 -1.59 10.71
CA PRO A 617 0.58 -1.57 11.89
C PRO A 617 0.73 -0.19 12.55
N GLU A 618 0.51 0.90 11.83
CA GLU A 618 0.49 2.28 12.32
C GLU A 618 -0.80 2.97 11.89
N VAL A 619 -1.25 3.95 12.66
CA VAL A 619 -2.42 4.77 12.29
C VAL A 619 -2.04 5.67 11.12
N GLN A 620 -2.73 5.49 10.00
CA GLN A 620 -2.58 6.34 8.82
C GLN A 620 -3.79 7.25 8.65
N TYR A 621 -3.50 8.52 8.39
CA TYR A 621 -4.48 9.55 8.09
C TYR A 621 -4.43 9.90 6.60
N LEU A 622 -5.59 10.14 6.00
CA LEU A 622 -5.70 10.60 4.61
C LEU A 622 -6.40 11.95 4.53
N PHE A 623 -5.97 12.77 3.59
CA PHE A 623 -6.79 13.91 3.16
C PHE A 623 -8.08 13.41 2.48
N ASN A 624 -9.23 13.88 2.95
CA ASN A 624 -10.52 13.56 2.34
C ASN A 624 -10.65 14.12 0.92
N ASN A 625 -9.80 15.09 0.58
CA ASN A 625 -9.78 15.70 -0.73
C ASN A 625 -8.37 16.03 -1.21
N ALA A 626 -8.00 15.50 -2.39
CA ALA A 626 -6.72 15.78 -3.01
C ALA A 626 -6.56 17.26 -3.42
N LEU A 627 -7.65 17.93 -3.86
CA LEU A 627 -7.60 19.36 -4.20
C LEU A 627 -7.33 20.22 -2.96
N MET A 628 -7.89 19.85 -1.80
CA MET A 628 -7.60 20.55 -0.56
C MET A 628 -6.12 20.43 -0.18
N ARG A 629 -5.53 19.23 -0.31
CA ARG A 629 -4.09 19.03 -0.11
C ARG A 629 -3.27 19.94 -1.03
N GLN A 630 -3.62 19.97 -2.33
CA GLN A 630 -2.92 20.81 -3.31
C GLN A 630 -3.06 22.31 -3.00
N ALA A 631 -4.28 22.74 -2.61
CA ALA A 631 -4.52 24.12 -2.20
C ALA A 631 -3.66 24.50 -0.98
N ILE A 632 -3.61 23.64 0.05
CA ILE A 632 -2.77 23.85 1.23
C ILE A 632 -1.28 23.87 0.86
N TYR A 633 -0.83 22.92 0.04
CA TYR A 633 0.55 22.86 -0.45
C TYR A 633 0.93 24.15 -1.19
N SER A 634 0.02 24.73 -1.99
CA SER A 634 0.29 25.98 -2.72
C SER A 634 0.49 27.18 -1.79
N THR A 635 -0.08 27.18 -0.58
CA THR A 635 0.06 28.28 0.42
C THR A 635 1.42 28.30 1.11
N ILE A 636 2.18 27.21 1.05
CA ILE A 636 3.47 27.10 1.74
C ILE A 636 4.51 27.92 0.97
N LEU A 637 5.25 28.76 1.69
CA LEU A 637 6.32 29.56 1.11
C LEU A 637 7.44 28.69 0.54
N LEU A 638 8.10 29.11 -0.54
CA LEU A 638 9.11 28.33 -1.23
C LEU A 638 10.24 27.86 -0.28
N GLY A 639 10.77 28.75 0.54
CA GLY A 639 11.82 28.39 1.51
C GLY A 639 11.36 27.38 2.57
N GLU A 640 10.10 27.43 2.98
CA GLU A 640 9.49 26.47 3.89
C GLU A 640 9.31 25.10 3.19
N LYS A 641 8.84 25.08 1.92
CA LYS A 641 8.75 23.85 1.10
C LYS A 641 10.10 23.17 1.01
N VAL A 642 11.13 23.91 0.62
CA VAL A 642 12.51 23.40 0.50
C VAL A 642 12.97 22.76 1.81
N SER A 643 12.77 23.44 2.93
CA SER A 643 13.15 22.93 4.26
C SER A 643 12.40 21.66 4.63
N LEU A 644 11.08 21.61 4.41
CA LEU A 644 10.24 20.48 4.76
C LEU A 644 10.53 19.26 3.87
N HIS A 645 10.69 19.44 2.56
CA HIS A 645 11.08 18.35 1.66
C HIS A 645 12.42 17.72 2.06
N ASN A 646 13.42 18.53 2.45
CA ASN A 646 14.69 18.00 2.94
C ASN A 646 14.56 17.18 4.23
N ARG A 647 13.74 17.63 5.18
CA ARG A 647 13.53 16.91 6.45
C ARG A 647 12.84 15.56 6.22
N ILE A 648 11.77 15.57 5.42
CA ILE A 648 11.03 14.35 5.07
C ILE A 648 11.95 13.36 4.35
N ALA A 649 12.73 13.83 3.37
CA ALA A 649 13.69 12.97 2.67
C ALA A 649 14.72 12.37 3.62
N SER A 650 15.27 13.17 4.55
CA SER A 650 16.24 12.69 5.55
C SER A 650 15.62 11.67 6.49
N PHE A 651 14.37 11.88 6.93
CA PHE A 651 13.65 10.92 7.75
C PHE A 651 13.44 9.59 7.00
N TYR A 652 13.00 9.59 5.75
CA TYR A 652 12.85 8.35 4.97
C TYR A 652 14.20 7.66 4.71
N GLU A 653 15.25 8.43 4.47
CA GLU A 653 16.60 7.88 4.30
C GLU A 653 17.07 7.14 5.56
N GLU A 654 16.87 7.72 6.76
CA GLU A 654 17.20 7.12 8.04
C GLU A 654 16.30 5.92 8.37
N LYS A 655 14.99 6.05 8.16
CA LYS A 655 13.99 5.00 8.38
C LYS A 655 14.30 3.74 7.58
N HIS A 656 14.67 3.90 6.33
CA HIS A 656 14.98 2.77 5.44
C HIS A 656 16.45 2.31 5.53
N GLY A 657 17.35 3.12 6.06
CA GLY A 657 18.76 2.77 6.28
C GLY A 657 19.41 2.12 5.04
N PRO A 658 19.91 0.86 5.14
CA PRO A 658 20.54 0.17 4.00
C PRO A 658 19.60 -0.05 2.81
N LEU A 659 18.29 -0.09 3.03
CA LEU A 659 17.26 -0.29 2.00
C LEU A 659 16.82 1.03 1.33
N ALA A 660 17.36 2.19 1.74
CA ALA A 660 17.03 3.50 1.16
C ALA A 660 17.20 3.56 -0.36
N LYS A 661 18.13 2.77 -0.92
CA LYS A 661 18.32 2.66 -2.37
C LYS A 661 17.12 2.07 -3.12
N ASN A 662 16.30 1.28 -2.45
CA ASN A 662 15.08 0.72 -3.04
C ASN A 662 13.96 1.77 -3.16
N HIS A 663 14.07 2.86 -2.41
CA HIS A 663 13.18 4.02 -2.43
C HIS A 663 13.84 5.23 -3.08
N SER A 664 14.80 5.00 -3.99
CA SER A 664 15.61 6.06 -4.62
C SER A 664 14.77 7.09 -5.38
N GLU A 665 13.64 6.69 -5.93
CA GLU A 665 12.72 7.57 -6.67
C GLU A 665 12.05 8.59 -5.75
N LEU A 666 11.47 8.12 -4.63
CA LEU A 666 10.87 8.97 -3.61
C LEU A 666 11.91 9.95 -3.02
N LEU A 667 13.09 9.42 -2.69
CA LEU A 667 14.19 10.23 -2.14
C LEU A 667 14.72 11.26 -3.14
N ALA A 668 14.87 10.87 -4.42
CA ALA A 668 15.27 11.79 -5.48
C ALA A 668 14.27 12.94 -5.64
N HIS A 669 12.97 12.63 -5.63
CA HIS A 669 11.90 13.62 -5.74
C HIS A 669 11.95 14.64 -4.58
N HIS A 670 11.98 14.16 -3.34
CA HIS A 670 11.98 15.05 -2.18
C HIS A 670 13.30 15.83 -2.06
N PHE A 671 14.48 15.23 -2.30
CA PHE A 671 15.74 15.97 -2.27
C PHE A 671 15.87 16.96 -3.42
N HIS A 672 15.26 16.68 -4.59
CA HIS A 672 15.21 17.63 -5.70
C HIS A 672 14.39 18.88 -5.32
N LEU A 673 13.16 18.68 -4.79
CA LEU A 673 12.31 19.78 -4.31
C LEU A 673 12.88 20.47 -3.07
N GLY A 674 13.70 19.75 -2.29
CA GLY A 674 14.46 20.27 -1.16
C GLY A 674 15.76 20.98 -1.55
N GLU A 675 16.06 21.13 -2.85
CA GLU A 675 17.29 21.76 -3.38
C GLU A 675 18.60 21.20 -2.79
N ASN A 676 18.57 19.97 -2.28
CA ASN A 676 19.77 19.28 -1.79
C ASN A 676 20.53 18.65 -2.96
N LYS A 677 21.37 19.46 -3.61
CA LYS A 677 22.05 19.11 -4.86
C LYS A 677 22.78 17.77 -4.80
N GLY A 678 23.53 17.49 -3.72
CA GLY A 678 24.32 16.27 -3.62
C GLY A 678 23.46 15.00 -3.49
N LYS A 679 22.47 15.01 -2.60
CA LYS A 679 21.59 13.84 -2.39
C LYS A 679 20.59 13.67 -3.54
N ALA A 680 20.07 14.79 -4.10
CA ALA A 680 19.22 14.74 -5.28
C ALA A 680 19.94 14.09 -6.46
N LEU A 681 21.18 14.51 -6.75
CA LEU A 681 22.01 13.89 -7.78
C LEU A 681 22.25 12.40 -7.52
N TYR A 682 22.64 12.05 -6.28
CA TYR A 682 22.95 10.67 -5.90
C TYR A 682 21.75 9.73 -6.08
N TYR A 683 20.58 10.08 -5.52
CA TYR A 683 19.38 9.25 -5.63
C TYR A 683 18.77 9.27 -7.03
N ALA A 684 18.82 10.39 -7.74
CA ALA A 684 18.35 10.47 -9.12
C ALA A 684 19.16 9.57 -10.07
N LEU A 685 20.50 9.48 -9.90
CA LEU A 685 21.33 8.55 -10.66
C LEU A 685 20.99 7.09 -10.33
N ILE A 686 20.75 6.76 -9.06
CA ILE A 686 20.32 5.39 -8.67
C ILE A 686 18.97 5.07 -9.30
N ALA A 687 17.97 5.95 -9.16
CA ALA A 687 16.65 5.77 -9.73
C ALA A 687 16.69 5.65 -11.26
N GLY A 688 17.42 6.52 -11.95
CA GLY A 688 17.59 6.46 -13.39
C GLY A 688 18.22 5.15 -13.87
N ASN A 689 19.28 4.69 -13.20
CA ASN A 689 19.95 3.42 -13.52
C ASN A 689 19.08 2.20 -13.21
N GLN A 690 18.31 2.22 -12.12
CA GLN A 690 17.38 1.15 -11.78
C GLN A 690 16.26 1.04 -12.82
N ASN A 691 15.64 2.17 -13.18
CA ASN A 691 14.61 2.22 -14.21
C ASN A 691 15.13 1.77 -15.58
N GLN A 692 16.36 2.17 -15.96
CA GLN A 692 16.99 1.70 -17.20
C GLN A 692 17.18 0.17 -17.20
N LYS A 693 17.61 -0.43 -16.09
CA LYS A 693 17.78 -1.88 -15.95
C LYS A 693 16.47 -2.67 -16.07
N ILE A 694 15.36 -2.10 -15.63
CA ILE A 694 14.04 -2.73 -15.70
C ILE A 694 13.28 -2.34 -16.99
N ASN A 695 13.97 -1.74 -17.97
CA ASN A 695 13.43 -1.27 -19.24
C ASN A 695 12.33 -0.19 -19.12
N ASN A 696 12.27 0.52 -18.00
CA ASN A 696 11.40 1.68 -17.82
C ASN A 696 12.12 2.96 -18.26
N HIS A 697 12.36 3.06 -19.56
CA HIS A 697 13.22 4.11 -20.13
C HIS A 697 12.62 5.52 -20.01
N SER A 698 11.30 5.66 -19.96
CA SER A 698 10.61 6.95 -19.78
C SER A 698 10.93 7.57 -18.42
N GLU A 699 10.78 6.78 -17.35
CA GLU A 699 11.11 7.22 -15.98
C GLU A 699 12.63 7.35 -15.80
N ALA A 700 13.44 6.49 -16.43
CA ALA A 700 14.89 6.65 -16.42
C ALA A 700 15.31 8.03 -16.95
N ILE A 701 14.74 8.49 -18.07
CA ILE A 701 14.99 9.81 -18.63
C ILE A 701 14.56 10.93 -17.67
N TYR A 702 13.42 10.77 -16.99
CA TYR A 702 12.95 11.74 -16.01
C TYR A 702 13.95 11.93 -14.87
N TYR A 703 14.43 10.84 -14.25
CA TYR A 703 15.41 10.92 -13.16
C TYR A 703 16.80 11.38 -13.64
N PHE A 704 17.24 10.97 -14.82
CA PHE A 704 18.47 11.49 -15.41
C PHE A 704 18.39 13.00 -15.69
N LYS A 705 17.22 13.53 -16.09
CA LYS A 705 17.03 14.99 -16.22
C LYS A 705 17.12 15.71 -14.88
N ILE A 706 16.58 15.12 -13.79
CA ILE A 706 16.78 15.65 -12.43
C ILE A 706 18.27 15.64 -12.09
N ALA A 707 18.99 14.54 -12.31
CA ALA A 707 20.41 14.45 -12.06
C ALA A 707 21.20 15.51 -12.85
N LEU A 708 20.84 15.73 -14.11
CA LEU A 708 21.47 16.73 -14.97
C LEU A 708 21.35 18.17 -14.46
N GLN A 709 20.22 18.49 -13.78
CA GLN A 709 20.02 19.82 -13.17
C GLN A 709 20.91 20.06 -11.96
N HIS A 710 21.31 18.99 -11.24
CA HIS A 710 22.07 19.10 -9.99
C HIS A 710 23.58 18.86 -10.14
N THR A 711 24.04 18.33 -11.27
CA THR A 711 25.48 18.14 -11.49
C THR A 711 26.14 19.38 -12.07
N THR A 712 27.36 19.68 -11.59
CA THR A 712 28.22 20.76 -12.10
C THR A 712 29.41 20.24 -12.88
N GLU A 713 29.75 18.97 -12.72
CA GLU A 713 30.90 18.37 -13.37
C GLU A 713 30.64 18.05 -14.84
N LYS A 714 31.52 18.51 -15.73
CA LYS A 714 31.38 18.37 -17.19
C LYS A 714 31.33 16.90 -17.62
N MET A 715 32.19 16.04 -17.04
CA MET A 715 32.23 14.63 -17.41
C MET A 715 31.00 13.87 -16.92
N GLU A 716 30.53 14.20 -15.74
CA GLU A 716 29.29 13.61 -15.20
C GLU A 716 28.06 14.02 -16.03
N LYS A 717 27.98 15.30 -16.47
CA LYS A 717 26.95 15.77 -17.42
C LYS A 717 26.93 14.94 -18.69
N ILE A 718 28.10 14.72 -19.28
CA ILE A 718 28.24 13.92 -20.51
C ILE A 718 27.76 12.48 -20.24
N ALA A 719 28.17 11.84 -19.14
CA ALA A 719 27.77 10.49 -18.80
C ALA A 719 26.24 10.36 -18.62
N ILE A 720 25.60 11.36 -17.98
CA ILE A 720 24.14 11.42 -17.81
C ILE A 720 23.44 11.60 -19.16
N ILE A 721 23.91 12.52 -20.01
CA ILE A 721 23.35 12.72 -21.36
C ILE A 721 23.45 11.43 -22.17
N LEU A 722 24.58 10.72 -22.12
CA LEU A 722 24.70 9.42 -22.80
C LEU A 722 23.74 8.35 -22.26
N SER A 723 23.38 8.41 -20.98
CA SER A 723 22.37 7.52 -20.41
C SER A 723 20.95 7.90 -20.84
N ILE A 724 20.66 9.20 -21.00
CA ILE A 724 19.40 9.70 -21.60
C ILE A 724 19.31 9.24 -23.06
N VAL A 725 20.37 9.43 -23.86
CA VAL A 725 20.43 9.00 -25.25
C VAL A 725 20.20 7.50 -25.40
N ASP A 726 20.83 6.69 -24.58
CA ASP A 726 20.64 5.25 -24.60
C ASP A 726 19.16 4.88 -24.34
N SER A 727 18.53 5.50 -23.34
CA SER A 727 17.12 5.31 -23.04
C SER A 727 16.20 5.79 -24.18
N GLN A 728 16.50 6.92 -24.81
CA GLN A 728 15.76 7.44 -25.97
C GLN A 728 15.81 6.47 -27.16
N LEU A 729 16.99 5.88 -27.43
CA LEU A 729 17.12 4.88 -28.48
C LEU A 729 16.33 3.60 -28.22
N TYR A 730 16.13 3.23 -26.94
CA TYR A 730 15.25 2.13 -26.58
C TYR A 730 13.76 2.46 -26.77
N LEU A 731 13.38 3.74 -26.61
CA LEU A 731 12.01 4.21 -26.88
C LEU A 731 11.74 4.47 -28.37
N GLY A 732 12.76 4.35 -29.22
CA GLY A 732 12.63 4.66 -30.65
C GLY A 732 12.69 6.17 -30.96
N GLU A 733 13.06 7.02 -30.02
CA GLU A 733 13.18 8.48 -30.16
C GLU A 733 14.53 8.88 -30.82
N VAL A 734 14.79 8.36 -32.03
CA VAL A 734 16.12 8.42 -32.64
C VAL A 734 16.56 9.84 -32.97
N GLU A 735 15.64 10.74 -33.39
CA GLU A 735 15.97 12.13 -33.69
C GLU A 735 16.36 12.91 -32.42
N LEU A 736 15.61 12.74 -31.30
CA LEU A 736 15.96 13.38 -30.03
C LEU A 736 17.31 12.86 -29.49
N ALA A 737 17.56 11.57 -29.65
CA ALA A 737 18.85 10.96 -29.29
C ALA A 737 20.01 11.58 -30.10
N LYS A 738 19.80 11.83 -31.40
CA LYS A 738 20.78 12.49 -32.29
C LYS A 738 21.04 13.92 -31.85
N GLU A 739 19.98 14.70 -31.57
CA GLU A 739 20.11 16.08 -31.08
C GLU A 739 20.93 16.14 -29.79
N ASN A 740 20.65 15.28 -28.83
CA ASN A 740 21.39 15.21 -27.57
C ASN A 740 22.86 14.81 -27.77
N LEU A 741 23.19 13.91 -28.69
CA LEU A 741 24.56 13.55 -28.99
C LEU A 741 25.31 14.69 -29.66
N GLU A 742 24.66 15.53 -30.47
CA GLU A 742 25.29 16.71 -31.14
C GLU A 742 25.66 17.81 -30.14
N THR A 743 25.06 17.83 -28.93
CA THR A 743 25.49 18.77 -27.88
C THR A 743 26.84 18.42 -27.27
N ILE A 744 27.35 17.19 -27.49
CA ILE A 744 28.61 16.70 -26.91
C ILE A 744 29.75 16.85 -27.92
N GLN A 745 30.82 17.49 -27.50
CA GLN A 745 32.06 17.57 -28.31
C GLN A 745 32.99 16.39 -27.98
N PRO A 746 33.27 15.47 -28.93
CA PRO A 746 34.06 14.27 -28.66
C PRO A 746 35.46 14.54 -28.11
N LYS A 747 36.07 15.68 -28.50
CA LYS A 747 37.42 16.09 -28.05
C LYS A 747 37.50 16.42 -26.56
N GLU A 748 36.36 16.63 -25.93
CA GLU A 748 36.25 16.97 -24.52
C GLU A 748 36.08 15.75 -23.63
N ILE A 749 35.90 14.56 -24.20
CA ILE A 749 35.71 13.32 -23.46
C ILE A 749 37.07 12.71 -23.13
N SER A 750 37.47 12.79 -21.86
CA SER A 750 38.77 12.25 -21.43
C SER A 750 38.78 10.79 -20.99
N PRO A 751 37.72 10.23 -20.28
CA PRO A 751 37.70 8.82 -19.94
C PRO A 751 37.43 7.95 -21.17
N PRO A 752 38.30 6.94 -21.48
CA PRO A 752 38.12 6.06 -22.64
C PRO A 752 36.78 5.34 -22.68
N GLU A 753 36.28 4.93 -21.52
CA GLU A 753 34.98 4.22 -21.40
C GLU A 753 33.81 5.11 -21.83
N ILE A 754 33.79 6.39 -21.43
CA ILE A 754 32.74 7.35 -21.81
C ILE A 754 32.84 7.65 -23.31
N LEU A 755 34.03 7.76 -23.82
CA LEU A 755 34.26 7.96 -25.26
C LEU A 755 33.77 6.77 -26.08
N SER A 756 34.07 5.54 -25.64
CA SER A 756 33.61 4.31 -26.29
C SER A 756 32.09 4.21 -26.27
N LYS A 757 31.43 4.55 -25.12
CA LYS A 757 29.95 4.62 -25.01
C LYS A 757 29.37 5.67 -25.99
N TYR A 758 29.98 6.87 -26.09
CA TYR A 758 29.55 7.90 -27.01
C TYR A 758 29.65 7.41 -28.48
N GLN A 759 30.77 6.79 -28.84
CA GLN A 759 31.00 6.28 -30.21
C GLN A 759 29.99 5.17 -30.55
N PHE A 760 29.72 4.28 -29.60
CA PHE A 760 28.72 3.23 -29.75
C PHE A 760 27.28 3.78 -29.95
N LEU A 761 26.86 4.74 -29.14
CA LEU A 761 25.54 5.33 -29.28
C LEU A 761 25.39 6.11 -30.60
N ARG A 762 26.43 6.80 -31.04
CA ARG A 762 26.43 7.47 -32.34
C ARG A 762 26.34 6.48 -33.50
N CYS A 763 27.05 5.38 -33.42
CA CYS A 763 26.95 4.26 -34.37
C CYS A 763 25.51 3.69 -34.39
N ARG A 764 24.91 3.50 -33.22
CA ARG A 764 23.55 2.97 -33.05
C ARG A 764 22.48 3.92 -33.62
N VAL A 765 22.64 5.23 -33.51
CA VAL A 765 21.75 6.23 -34.16
C VAL A 765 21.76 6.07 -35.68
N TYR A 766 22.93 5.99 -36.34
CA TYR A 766 22.97 5.77 -37.75
C TYR A 766 22.36 4.42 -38.17
N TYR A 767 22.66 3.38 -37.41
CA TYR A 767 22.14 2.03 -37.66
C TYR A 767 20.60 1.97 -37.58
N LEU A 768 19.99 2.56 -36.55
CA LEU A 768 18.55 2.58 -36.36
C LEU A 768 17.82 3.45 -37.40
N ASN A 769 18.46 4.46 -37.92
CA ASN A 769 17.98 5.25 -39.07
C ASN A 769 18.13 4.53 -40.43
N GLY A 770 18.69 3.33 -40.44
CA GLY A 770 18.89 2.55 -41.68
C GLY A 770 20.06 3.04 -42.55
N ASP A 771 20.84 3.99 -42.07
CA ASP A 771 22.00 4.59 -42.79
C ASP A 771 23.27 3.75 -42.55
N TYR A 772 23.30 2.56 -43.12
CA TYR A 772 24.38 1.59 -42.95
C TYR A 772 25.71 2.04 -43.55
N GLU A 773 25.66 2.86 -44.60
CA GLU A 773 26.89 3.44 -45.19
C GLU A 773 27.57 4.41 -44.24
N SER A 774 26.81 5.29 -43.59
CA SER A 774 27.34 6.21 -42.59
C SER A 774 27.90 5.48 -41.36
N VAL A 775 27.31 4.33 -40.96
CA VAL A 775 27.88 3.47 -39.90
C VAL A 775 29.29 3.04 -40.29
N LEU A 776 29.46 2.45 -41.49
CA LEU A 776 30.77 1.98 -41.94
C LEU A 776 31.80 3.12 -42.10
N LYS A 777 31.35 4.26 -42.62
CA LYS A 777 32.19 5.47 -42.73
C LYS A 777 32.62 5.98 -41.37
N TYR A 778 31.72 6.00 -40.41
CA TYR A 778 31.99 6.44 -39.03
C TYR A 778 33.00 5.51 -38.35
N LEU A 779 32.78 4.20 -38.43
CA LEU A 779 33.62 3.17 -37.81
C LEU A 779 35.05 3.14 -38.37
N LYS A 780 35.29 3.55 -39.64
CA LYS A 780 36.63 3.71 -40.19
C LYS A 780 37.49 4.74 -39.43
N ASN A 781 36.83 5.69 -38.74
CA ASN A 781 37.53 6.73 -37.99
C ASN A 781 37.68 6.38 -36.48
N VAL A 782 37.11 5.25 -36.04
CA VAL A 782 37.25 4.73 -34.66
C VAL A 782 38.54 3.93 -34.59
N THR A 783 39.46 4.33 -33.75
CA THR A 783 40.79 3.71 -33.63
C THR A 783 40.90 2.66 -32.55
N ASP A 784 39.95 2.66 -31.60
CA ASP A 784 39.93 1.71 -30.48
C ASP A 784 38.55 1.03 -30.35
N PHE A 785 38.56 -0.29 -30.52
CA PHE A 785 37.41 -1.16 -30.36
C PHE A 785 37.52 -2.02 -29.10
N ALA A 786 38.38 -1.65 -28.16
CA ALA A 786 38.51 -2.38 -26.93
C ALA A 786 37.31 -2.20 -26.00
N GLY A 787 36.97 -3.29 -25.25
CA GLY A 787 35.88 -3.27 -24.30
C GLY A 787 34.48 -3.47 -24.89
N LYS A 788 33.51 -3.55 -24.00
CA LYS A 788 32.14 -3.98 -24.28
C LYS A 788 31.44 -3.18 -25.42
N TYR A 789 31.64 -1.90 -25.49
CA TYR A 789 31.03 -1.06 -26.52
C TYR A 789 31.74 -1.21 -27.88
N GLY A 790 33.06 -1.37 -27.85
CA GLY A 790 33.83 -1.60 -29.06
C GLY A 790 33.49 -2.91 -29.74
N GLU A 791 33.36 -3.99 -28.95
CA GLU A 791 32.94 -5.30 -29.45
C GLU A 791 31.53 -5.25 -30.06
N GLN A 792 30.61 -4.52 -29.47
CA GLN A 792 29.27 -4.33 -30.03
C GLN A 792 29.28 -3.52 -31.32
N MET A 793 30.11 -2.48 -31.42
CA MET A 793 30.27 -1.71 -32.67
C MET A 793 30.76 -2.60 -33.83
N ARG A 794 31.66 -3.55 -33.57
CA ARG A 794 32.14 -4.51 -34.58
C ARG A 794 31.03 -5.48 -35.03
N VAL A 795 30.11 -5.84 -34.15
CA VAL A 795 28.92 -6.62 -34.52
C VAL A 795 27.99 -5.80 -35.42
N TYR A 796 27.78 -4.51 -35.15
CA TYR A 796 27.01 -3.63 -36.03
C TYR A 796 27.73 -3.45 -37.38
N GLN A 797 29.06 -3.34 -37.38
CA GLN A 797 29.84 -3.32 -38.61
C GLN A 797 29.57 -4.55 -39.48
N LEU A 798 29.57 -5.72 -38.86
CA LEU A 798 29.30 -6.97 -39.57
C LEU A 798 27.90 -7.01 -40.17
N ASP A 799 26.88 -6.60 -39.40
CA ASP A 799 25.50 -6.57 -39.88
C ASP A 799 25.29 -5.54 -41.00
N CYS A 800 25.96 -4.37 -40.93
CA CYS A 800 25.96 -3.38 -42.02
C CYS A 800 26.60 -3.92 -43.30
N LEU A 801 27.73 -4.64 -43.22
CA LEU A 801 28.33 -5.30 -44.34
C LEU A 801 27.42 -6.34 -44.99
N TYR A 802 26.72 -7.12 -44.18
CA TYR A 802 25.68 -8.08 -44.63
C TYR A 802 24.55 -7.34 -45.36
N ARG A 803 23.97 -6.28 -44.78
CA ARG A 803 22.82 -5.56 -45.36
C ARG A 803 23.19 -4.79 -46.65
N LEU A 804 24.42 -4.38 -46.77
CA LEU A 804 24.96 -3.73 -48.02
C LEU A 804 25.50 -4.71 -49.02
N PHE A 805 25.36 -6.02 -48.80
CA PHE A 805 25.80 -7.11 -49.70
C PHE A 805 27.31 -7.10 -49.98
N LEU A 806 28.16 -6.58 -49.08
CA LEU A 806 29.61 -6.56 -49.18
C LEU A 806 30.22 -7.90 -48.73
N VAL A 807 30.04 -8.97 -49.56
CA VAL A 807 30.26 -10.35 -49.19
C VAL A 807 31.67 -10.71 -48.79
N GLU A 808 32.69 -10.15 -49.49
CA GLU A 808 34.11 -10.44 -49.20
C GLU A 808 34.52 -9.86 -47.81
N GLU A 809 34.19 -8.61 -47.58
CA GLU A 809 34.47 -7.92 -46.29
C GLU A 809 33.68 -8.57 -45.13
N PHE A 810 32.43 -8.88 -45.37
CA PHE A 810 31.58 -9.62 -44.41
C PHE A 810 32.20 -10.97 -44.00
N SER A 811 32.63 -11.76 -44.98
CA SER A 811 33.18 -13.11 -44.70
C SER A 811 34.51 -13.03 -43.96
N ALA A 812 35.35 -12.05 -44.27
CA ALA A 812 36.63 -11.81 -43.60
C ALA A 812 36.40 -11.40 -42.13
N LEU A 813 35.54 -10.40 -41.90
CA LEU A 813 35.24 -9.91 -40.56
C LEU A 813 34.53 -10.95 -39.70
N LEU A 814 33.58 -11.70 -40.25
CA LEU A 814 32.87 -12.78 -39.53
C LEU A 814 33.86 -13.85 -39.01
N LYS A 815 34.82 -14.25 -39.84
CA LYS A 815 35.86 -15.25 -39.46
C LYS A 815 36.73 -14.71 -38.30
N GLU A 816 37.13 -13.47 -38.39
CA GLU A 816 37.93 -12.77 -37.38
C GLU A 816 37.17 -12.71 -36.04
N LEU A 817 35.95 -12.14 -36.02
CA LEU A 817 35.15 -11.96 -34.83
C LEU A 817 34.78 -13.27 -34.16
N LYS A 818 34.43 -14.31 -34.95
CA LYS A 818 34.16 -15.63 -34.40
C LYS A 818 35.38 -16.19 -33.64
N GLN A 819 36.56 -16.05 -34.24
CA GLN A 819 37.79 -16.55 -33.62
C GLN A 819 38.13 -15.77 -32.35
N GLU A 820 38.00 -14.49 -32.36
CA GLU A 820 38.26 -13.58 -31.25
C GLU A 820 37.28 -13.84 -30.09
N PHE A 821 35.98 -13.80 -30.34
CA PHE A 821 34.96 -13.97 -29.30
C PHE A 821 34.93 -15.39 -28.69
N ILE A 822 35.26 -16.42 -29.47
CA ILE A 822 35.49 -17.78 -28.94
C ILE A 822 36.69 -17.79 -27.97
N GLN A 823 37.77 -17.10 -28.28
CA GLN A 823 38.93 -17.04 -27.38
C GLN A 823 38.61 -16.25 -26.11
N GLN A 824 37.93 -15.13 -26.22
CA GLN A 824 37.52 -14.32 -25.07
C GLN A 824 36.52 -15.09 -24.17
N ALA A 825 35.54 -15.74 -24.76
CA ALA A 825 34.62 -16.61 -24.05
C ALA A 825 35.34 -17.77 -23.33
N ALA A 826 36.32 -18.37 -23.98
CA ALA A 826 37.12 -19.44 -23.39
C ALA A 826 37.95 -18.94 -22.19
N LYS A 827 38.50 -17.74 -22.28
CA LYS A 827 39.22 -17.07 -21.20
C LYS A 827 38.26 -16.77 -20.03
N ALA A 828 37.09 -16.20 -20.30
CA ALA A 828 36.09 -15.87 -19.28
C ALA A 828 35.54 -17.12 -18.58
N LEU A 829 35.41 -18.24 -19.29
CA LEU A 829 34.93 -19.53 -18.80
C LEU A 829 36.04 -20.45 -18.23
N ASN A 830 37.31 -19.98 -18.19
CA ASN A 830 38.48 -20.76 -17.77
C ASN A 830 38.62 -22.12 -18.51
N VAL A 831 38.41 -22.12 -19.81
CA VAL A 831 38.53 -23.33 -20.65
C VAL A 831 39.99 -23.47 -21.08
N LYS A 832 40.68 -24.50 -20.56
CA LYS A 832 42.07 -24.84 -20.91
C LYS A 832 42.12 -25.68 -22.18
N SER A 833 41.84 -25.11 -23.34
CA SER A 833 41.99 -25.77 -24.65
C SER A 833 42.77 -24.86 -25.59
N PRO A 834 43.74 -25.36 -26.33
CA PRO A 834 44.49 -24.59 -27.30
C PRO A 834 43.61 -24.15 -28.52
N LYS A 835 42.52 -24.88 -28.79
CA LYS A 835 41.54 -24.53 -29.81
C LYS A 835 40.14 -24.77 -29.21
N PRO A 836 39.61 -23.80 -28.47
CA PRO A 836 38.30 -23.94 -27.89
C PRO A 836 37.24 -23.98 -28.99
N SER A 837 36.28 -24.91 -28.87
CA SER A 837 35.10 -24.96 -29.74
C SER A 837 33.88 -24.41 -29.01
N LEU A 838 32.90 -24.00 -29.80
CA LEU A 838 31.61 -23.53 -29.26
C LEU A 838 30.92 -24.58 -28.37
N ALA A 839 30.98 -25.87 -28.76
CA ALA A 839 30.46 -26.97 -27.97
C ALA A 839 31.16 -27.11 -26.60
N THR A 840 32.49 -26.89 -26.59
CA THR A 840 33.26 -26.92 -25.34
C THR A 840 32.88 -25.78 -24.42
N LEU A 841 32.65 -24.56 -24.95
CA LEU A 841 32.19 -23.41 -24.19
C LEU A 841 30.83 -23.66 -23.54
N LEU A 842 29.86 -24.19 -24.32
CA LEU A 842 28.53 -24.52 -23.81
C LEU A 842 28.57 -25.58 -22.71
N SER A 843 29.34 -26.65 -22.92
CA SER A 843 29.47 -27.70 -21.91
C SER A 843 30.08 -27.19 -20.59
N ARG A 844 30.99 -26.22 -20.66
CA ARG A 844 31.60 -25.60 -19.49
C ARG A 844 30.63 -24.63 -18.80
N PHE A 845 29.95 -23.78 -19.54
CA PHE A 845 28.97 -22.82 -19.02
C PHE A 845 27.83 -23.52 -18.27
N ARG A 846 27.27 -24.61 -18.80
CA ARG A 846 26.24 -25.43 -18.15
C ARG A 846 26.65 -26.04 -16.82
N LYS A 847 27.95 -26.17 -16.54
CA LYS A 847 28.50 -26.71 -15.28
C LYS A 847 28.70 -25.63 -14.20
N ILE A 848 28.52 -24.35 -14.54
CA ILE A 848 28.67 -23.25 -13.59
C ILE A 848 27.31 -23.05 -12.90
N PRO A 849 27.26 -23.09 -11.55
CA PRO A 849 26.04 -22.73 -10.83
C PRO A 849 25.55 -21.33 -11.24
N GLU A 850 24.26 -21.15 -11.43
CA GLU A 850 23.66 -19.90 -11.96
C GLU A 850 24.06 -18.68 -11.16
N GLU A 851 24.19 -18.81 -9.83
CA GLU A 851 24.60 -17.76 -8.90
C GLU A 851 26.05 -17.30 -9.06
N LYS A 852 26.88 -18.09 -9.73
CA LYS A 852 28.32 -17.82 -9.94
C LYS A 852 28.64 -17.38 -11.38
N ILE A 853 27.64 -17.24 -12.23
CA ILE A 853 27.85 -16.79 -13.61
C ILE A 853 28.09 -15.27 -13.61
N THR A 854 29.24 -14.85 -14.13
CA THR A 854 29.60 -13.43 -14.26
C THR A 854 28.98 -12.80 -15.50
N GLU A 855 28.80 -11.49 -15.49
CA GLU A 855 28.32 -10.72 -16.65
C GLU A 855 29.22 -10.88 -17.88
N ASP A 856 30.55 -10.93 -17.70
CA ASP A 856 31.48 -11.14 -18.81
C ASP A 856 31.31 -12.51 -19.47
N GLN A 857 31.02 -13.55 -18.68
CA GLN A 857 30.75 -14.90 -19.19
C GLN A 857 29.50 -14.94 -20.08
N LYS A 858 28.45 -14.22 -19.70
CA LYS A 858 27.24 -14.07 -20.49
C LYS A 858 27.48 -13.22 -21.73
N HIS A 859 28.20 -12.13 -21.61
CA HIS A 859 28.44 -11.15 -22.66
C HIS A 859 29.04 -11.79 -23.92
N TYR A 860 30.12 -12.56 -23.80
CA TYR A 860 30.77 -13.17 -24.96
C TYR A 860 29.91 -14.26 -25.61
N LEU A 861 29.18 -15.04 -24.82
CA LEU A 861 28.23 -16.03 -25.36
C LEU A 861 27.10 -15.33 -26.12
N TYR A 862 26.65 -14.20 -25.64
CA TYR A 862 25.63 -13.40 -26.30
C TYR A 862 26.13 -12.76 -27.62
N LEU A 863 27.35 -12.23 -27.64
CA LEU A 863 27.98 -11.76 -28.87
C LEU A 863 28.09 -12.89 -29.91
N LEU A 864 28.46 -14.09 -29.49
CA LEU A 864 28.54 -15.27 -30.36
C LEU A 864 27.16 -15.64 -30.90
N LEU A 865 26.10 -15.55 -30.10
CA LEU A 865 24.71 -15.79 -30.54
C LEU A 865 24.32 -14.79 -31.66
N LYS A 866 24.64 -13.50 -31.52
CA LYS A 866 24.40 -12.48 -32.54
C LYS A 866 25.18 -12.75 -33.83
N LEU A 867 26.45 -13.06 -33.71
CA LEU A 867 27.27 -13.42 -34.91
C LEU A 867 26.68 -14.60 -35.65
N GLU A 868 26.26 -15.63 -34.93
CA GLU A 868 25.63 -16.81 -35.55
C GLU A 868 24.29 -16.44 -36.20
N ALA A 869 23.50 -15.53 -35.63
CA ALA A 869 22.23 -15.10 -36.21
C ALA A 869 22.46 -14.38 -37.55
N ILE A 870 23.41 -13.43 -37.60
CA ILE A 870 23.77 -12.72 -38.84
C ILE A 870 24.34 -13.68 -39.87
N ALA A 871 25.24 -14.58 -39.45
CA ALA A 871 25.82 -15.58 -40.35
C ALA A 871 24.77 -16.54 -40.95
N THR A 872 23.79 -16.93 -40.15
CA THR A 872 22.71 -17.80 -40.60
C THR A 872 21.82 -17.13 -41.64
N ASN A 873 21.45 -15.88 -41.44
CA ASN A 873 20.68 -15.11 -42.41
C ASN A 873 21.45 -15.02 -43.76
N HIS A 874 22.74 -14.81 -43.70
CA HIS A 874 23.58 -14.86 -44.93
C HIS A 874 23.57 -16.21 -45.60
N LEU A 875 23.70 -17.30 -44.83
CA LEU A 875 23.70 -18.70 -45.38
C LEU A 875 22.34 -19.07 -46.00
N ILE A 876 21.23 -18.63 -45.40
CA ILE A 876 19.88 -18.85 -45.96
C ILE A 876 19.74 -18.09 -47.29
N ASN A 877 20.12 -16.81 -47.32
CA ASN A 877 19.98 -15.94 -48.49
C ASN A 877 20.91 -16.37 -49.65
N THR A 878 21.99 -17.08 -49.34
CA THR A 878 22.94 -17.60 -50.36
C THR A 878 22.67 -19.07 -50.73
N GLY A 879 21.60 -19.68 -50.16
CA GLY A 879 21.20 -21.05 -50.52
C GLY A 879 21.97 -22.17 -49.83
N TYR A 880 22.88 -21.87 -48.87
CA TYR A 880 23.64 -22.89 -48.13
C TYR A 880 22.86 -23.49 -46.97
N TYR A 881 21.66 -24.06 -47.23
CA TYR A 881 20.71 -24.54 -46.22
C TYR A 881 21.29 -25.53 -45.23
N GLN A 882 22.14 -26.50 -45.66
CA GLN A 882 22.77 -27.45 -44.72
C GLN A 882 23.71 -26.81 -43.71
N LYS A 883 24.41 -25.74 -44.10
CA LYS A 883 25.25 -24.97 -43.17
C LYS A 883 24.39 -24.08 -42.26
N ALA A 884 23.35 -23.47 -42.82
CA ALA A 884 22.37 -22.70 -42.04
C ALA A 884 21.70 -23.58 -40.97
N LEU A 885 21.31 -24.82 -41.28
CA LEU A 885 20.72 -25.74 -40.31
C LEU A 885 21.66 -26.02 -39.13
N LYS A 886 22.94 -26.25 -39.39
CA LYS A 886 23.92 -26.46 -38.32
C LYS A 886 24.07 -25.22 -37.41
N SER A 887 24.08 -24.03 -38.02
CA SER A 887 24.14 -22.76 -37.26
C SER A 887 22.88 -22.51 -36.47
N LEU A 888 21.67 -22.79 -37.01
CA LEU A 888 20.40 -22.67 -36.31
C LEU A 888 20.28 -23.64 -35.11
N LEU A 889 20.70 -24.89 -35.27
CA LEU A 889 20.75 -25.82 -34.15
C LEU A 889 21.68 -25.34 -33.03
N PHE A 890 22.79 -24.75 -33.41
CA PHE A 890 23.72 -24.19 -32.46
C PHE A 890 23.11 -22.95 -31.75
N GLN A 891 22.47 -22.03 -32.52
CA GLN A 891 21.77 -20.88 -31.93
C GLN A 891 20.67 -21.32 -30.94
N TYR A 892 19.91 -22.34 -31.31
CA TYR A 892 18.88 -22.93 -30.45
C TYR A 892 19.47 -23.43 -29.12
N GLU A 893 20.56 -24.20 -29.16
CA GLU A 893 21.22 -24.72 -27.98
C GLU A 893 21.84 -23.60 -27.12
N LEU A 894 22.41 -22.56 -27.76
CA LEU A 894 23.00 -21.41 -27.07
C LEU A 894 21.92 -20.54 -26.43
N ALA A 895 20.84 -20.25 -27.16
CA ALA A 895 19.71 -19.46 -26.64
C ALA A 895 19.02 -20.19 -25.48
N LYS A 896 18.82 -21.50 -25.58
CA LYS A 896 18.31 -22.35 -24.51
C LYS A 896 19.20 -22.31 -23.25
N THR A 897 20.51 -22.32 -23.45
CA THR A 897 21.49 -22.29 -22.38
C THR A 897 21.55 -20.91 -21.69
N LEU A 898 21.40 -19.84 -22.45
CA LEU A 898 21.32 -18.46 -21.96
C LEU A 898 19.94 -18.08 -21.39
N LYS A 899 18.95 -18.96 -21.56
CA LYS A 899 17.54 -18.70 -21.22
C LYS A 899 16.97 -17.48 -22.00
N ASP A 900 17.44 -17.28 -23.25
CA ASP A 900 16.96 -16.22 -24.13
C ASP A 900 15.84 -16.76 -25.02
N ASP A 901 14.61 -16.56 -24.56
CA ASP A 901 13.41 -17.08 -25.23
C ASP A 901 13.16 -16.45 -26.60
N LEU A 902 13.58 -15.20 -26.81
CA LEU A 902 13.40 -14.56 -28.11
C LEU A 902 14.33 -15.19 -29.14
N SER A 903 15.60 -15.30 -28.84
CA SER A 903 16.56 -15.98 -29.70
C SER A 903 16.20 -17.45 -29.91
N LEU A 904 15.62 -18.11 -28.88
CA LEU A 904 15.12 -19.45 -28.96
C LEU A 904 13.96 -19.58 -29.96
N ARG A 905 12.99 -18.66 -29.92
CA ARG A 905 11.87 -18.61 -30.89
C ARG A 905 12.35 -18.31 -32.30
N ILE A 906 13.25 -17.35 -32.45
CA ILE A 906 13.84 -16.99 -33.75
C ILE A 906 14.57 -18.22 -34.35
N ALA A 907 15.41 -18.88 -33.54
CA ALA A 907 16.11 -20.09 -34.00
C ALA A 907 15.13 -21.21 -34.33
N SER A 908 14.07 -21.43 -33.54
CA SER A 908 13.02 -22.44 -33.80
C SER A 908 12.25 -22.14 -35.09
N SER A 909 11.88 -20.87 -35.32
CA SER A 909 11.22 -20.43 -36.54
C SER A 909 12.13 -20.59 -37.75
N GLY A 910 13.41 -20.23 -37.61
CA GLY A 910 14.41 -20.45 -38.66
C GLY A 910 14.59 -21.93 -39.02
N LEU A 911 14.59 -22.80 -38.01
CA LEU A 911 14.61 -24.25 -38.25
C LEU A 911 13.41 -24.71 -39.10
N GLY A 912 12.21 -24.21 -38.78
CA GLY A 912 11.00 -24.53 -39.59
C GLY A 912 11.06 -24.00 -41.02
N ILE A 913 11.80 -22.91 -41.29
CA ILE A 913 12.00 -22.39 -42.68
C ILE A 913 13.01 -23.21 -43.45
N VAL A 914 14.04 -23.73 -42.79
CA VAL A 914 15.14 -24.46 -43.45
C VAL A 914 14.83 -25.95 -43.61
N TYR A 915 13.98 -26.55 -42.75
CA TYR A 915 13.43 -27.92 -42.94
C TYR A 915 12.34 -27.91 -43.99
#